data_75f7d62663690b6476a9988854a60620
#
_entry.id   75f7d62663690b6476a9988854a60620
#
_cell.length_a   1.000
_cell.length_b   1.000
_cell.length_c   1.000
_cell.angle_alpha   90.00
_cell.angle_beta   90.00
_cell.angle_gamma   90.00
#
_symmetry.space_group_name_H-M   'P 1'
#
loop_
_entity.id
_entity.type
_entity.pdbx_description
1 polymer ?
#
loop_
_entity_poly.entity_id
_entity_poly.type
_entity_poly.pdbx_seq_one_letter_code
_entity_poly.pdbx_strand_id
1 'polypeptide(L)'
;MDFIQLRKELIEKEFSRMNDMQRKAVFNVNGAVLILAGAGSGKTTVLVNRIAYLIKYGNAYNSDFTYRAVNENDCHRLSEYLNGNCELSSEVQRLLSVDAPAPWQILAITFTNKAANELKERLEAMLGEKGNDVWASTFHSCCVRILRRDSERIGFSKHFTIYDTDDSKRVMKEVLRILDIDEKRLPVKYVLSEISKAKDSLMTPDEYADSVGYDMNKKMIAQAFAKYEEMLKKADAMDFDDIIVNTVKLLKENPDVLEYYQRRFRYVMVDEYQDTNHAQYVLTSLLASGYRNICVVGDDDQSIYKFRGATIENILSFENQYDDTAVIRLEQNYRSTSVILDAANAVIKNNKGRKGKTLWTRQEGGDKITLRLLTDERDEGRYVADEILNGVAIGKKLSDYAILYRTNAQSSSIERALVYNAVPYRIFGGHKFYDRKEVKDVLAYLSVIANPSDTVRMRRIINEPKRGIGETTINNAASIADSLGISFYEVISHASDYPMLSRAAAKLVDFTNLLNNLAESLEEKEMQDFFDDVINKTGYMQYLELDKETAEDRKANVMELLANLLRYMEENEDGTLTGFLEEVALMTDIDNYNADNECVVMMTLHSAKGLEFPYVFIVGMEEGLFPGNQVMYDPSEVEEERRLCYVGITRAKEKLYITNAKTRMIYGNTSITRPSRFISEIPEDLVDSNLNSSQQTSFGGYTSQSSYSSGYSGSFGSRQLQSGFGDTRAKTQRTVSSSQGFSRGGFSRPTEAKKSEPVKLDYKVGDTVEHKTFGQGLIVSANSVGGDMVLEIAFDSCGTKKIMAKMAKLKKI
;
A
#
# COMPACT_ATOMS: atom_id res chain seq x y z
N MET A 1 37.47 -42.22 -0.34
CA MET A 1 37.00 -40.87 -0.03
C MET A 1 36.30 -40.86 1.33
N ASP A 2 36.50 -39.85 2.13
CA ASP A 2 35.80 -39.71 3.39
C ASP A 2 34.30 -39.42 3.16
N PHE A 3 33.42 -40.04 3.93
CA PHE A 3 31.96 -39.84 3.81
C PHE A 3 31.55 -38.36 3.92
N ILE A 4 32.21 -37.63 4.82
CA ILE A 4 31.93 -36.20 5.03
C ILE A 4 32.23 -35.38 3.78
N GLN A 5 33.33 -35.73 3.08
CA GLN A 5 33.68 -35.08 1.82
C GLN A 5 32.66 -35.40 0.73
N LEU A 6 32.24 -36.64 0.59
CA LEU A 6 31.21 -37.06 -0.37
C LEU A 6 29.86 -36.40 -0.06
N ARG A 7 29.50 -36.24 1.23
CA ARG A 7 28.29 -35.51 1.66
C ARG A 7 28.35 -34.06 1.24
N LYS A 8 29.49 -33.38 1.43
CA LYS A 8 29.68 -32.00 0.97
C LYS A 8 29.58 -31.87 -0.53
N GLU A 9 30.20 -32.76 -1.27
CA GLU A 9 30.14 -32.81 -2.75
C GLU A 9 28.69 -33.02 -3.24
N LEU A 10 27.92 -33.89 -2.62
CA LEU A 10 26.50 -34.08 -2.91
C LEU A 10 25.69 -32.80 -2.75
N ILE A 11 25.86 -32.17 -1.59
CA ILE A 11 25.15 -30.93 -1.27
C ILE A 11 25.54 -29.84 -2.27
N GLU A 12 26.83 -29.66 -2.56
CA GLU A 12 27.29 -28.67 -3.54
C GLU A 12 26.75 -28.95 -4.94
N LYS A 13 26.66 -30.23 -5.34
CA LYS A 13 26.10 -30.64 -6.63
C LYS A 13 24.60 -30.31 -6.73
N GLU A 14 23.81 -30.56 -5.68
CA GLU A 14 22.38 -30.23 -5.64
C GLU A 14 22.14 -28.72 -5.77
N PHE A 15 22.97 -27.92 -5.11
CA PHE A 15 22.85 -26.45 -5.13
C PHE A 15 23.80 -25.78 -6.14
N SER A 16 24.29 -26.53 -7.17
CA SER A 16 25.28 -26.05 -8.16
C SER A 16 24.77 -24.90 -9.06
N ARG A 17 23.43 -24.75 -9.19
CA ARG A 17 22.82 -23.65 -9.95
C ARG A 17 22.94 -22.29 -9.24
N MET A 18 23.30 -22.28 -7.96
CA MET A 18 23.47 -21.08 -7.17
C MET A 18 24.91 -20.59 -7.24
N ASN A 19 25.10 -19.26 -7.21
CA ASN A 19 26.43 -18.69 -7.08
C ASN A 19 26.99 -18.90 -5.66
N ASP A 20 28.28 -18.61 -5.48
CA ASP A 20 29.00 -18.87 -4.21
C ASP A 20 28.38 -18.14 -3.03
N MET A 21 27.96 -16.88 -3.21
CA MET A 21 27.36 -16.09 -2.14
C MET A 21 25.95 -16.59 -1.79
N GLN A 22 25.18 -17.03 -2.79
CA GLN A 22 23.87 -17.66 -2.56
C GLN A 22 24.03 -19.00 -1.82
N ARG A 23 25.00 -19.86 -2.22
CA ARG A 23 25.33 -21.11 -1.51
C ARG A 23 25.76 -20.84 -0.06
N LYS A 24 26.61 -19.83 0.15
CA LYS A 24 27.01 -19.41 1.50
C LYS A 24 25.80 -19.01 2.36
N ALA A 25 24.82 -18.30 1.78
CA ALA A 25 23.60 -17.91 2.47
C ALA A 25 22.69 -19.12 2.79
N VAL A 26 22.66 -20.13 1.92
CA VAL A 26 21.88 -21.37 2.13
C VAL A 26 22.51 -22.25 3.21
N PHE A 27 23.83 -22.41 3.20
CA PHE A 27 24.54 -23.36 4.08
C PHE A 27 24.86 -22.82 5.48
N ASN A 28 24.78 -21.49 5.69
CA ASN A 28 24.93 -20.89 7.01
C ASN A 28 23.61 -20.95 7.78
N VAL A 29 23.35 -22.03 8.50
CA VAL A 29 22.01 -22.36 9.05
C VAL A 29 21.72 -21.81 10.43
N ASN A 30 22.69 -21.78 11.35
CA ASN A 30 22.50 -21.44 12.74
C ASN A 30 22.86 -19.98 13.06
N GLY A 31 22.23 -19.42 14.09
CA GLY A 31 22.46 -18.07 14.57
C GLY A 31 21.74 -17.00 13.74
N ALA A 32 22.16 -15.77 13.91
CA ALA A 32 21.62 -14.62 13.20
C ALA A 32 22.29 -14.44 11.83
N VAL A 33 21.50 -14.32 10.77
CA VAL A 33 21.98 -14.16 9.41
C VAL A 33 21.27 -12.97 8.76
N LEU A 34 22.05 -12.01 8.28
CA LEU A 34 21.58 -10.88 7.49
C LEU A 34 21.99 -11.08 6.02
N ILE A 35 21.03 -11.24 5.15
CA ILE A 35 21.23 -11.35 3.70
C ILE A 35 20.87 -10.00 3.07
N LEU A 36 21.89 -9.21 2.76
CA LEU A 36 21.75 -7.95 2.02
C LEU A 36 21.71 -8.26 0.52
N ALA A 37 20.52 -8.28 -0.03
CA ALA A 37 20.28 -8.79 -1.37
C ALA A 37 19.73 -7.68 -2.28
N GLY A 38 20.48 -7.27 -3.28
CA GLY A 38 20.06 -6.25 -4.22
C GLY A 38 18.87 -6.67 -5.10
N ALA A 39 18.34 -5.72 -5.87
CA ALA A 39 17.28 -6.00 -6.82
C ALA A 39 17.70 -7.12 -7.78
N GLY A 40 16.80 -8.07 -8.06
CA GLY A 40 17.04 -9.16 -9.03
C GLY A 40 18.18 -10.12 -8.67
N SER A 41 18.65 -10.14 -7.41
CA SER A 41 19.75 -11.05 -6.96
C SER A 41 19.29 -12.44 -6.54
N GLY A 42 17.97 -12.71 -6.64
CA GLY A 42 17.41 -14.01 -6.27
C GLY A 42 17.12 -14.18 -4.79
N LYS A 43 16.67 -13.11 -4.08
CA LYS A 43 16.27 -13.15 -2.66
C LYS A 43 15.36 -14.35 -2.33
N THR A 44 14.23 -14.44 -3.01
CA THR A 44 13.25 -15.54 -2.80
C THR A 44 13.85 -16.91 -3.12
N THR A 45 14.69 -17.00 -4.17
CA THR A 45 15.38 -18.25 -4.52
C THR A 45 16.30 -18.71 -3.38
N VAL A 46 17.06 -17.79 -2.79
CA VAL A 46 17.92 -18.12 -1.64
C VAL A 46 17.10 -18.56 -0.44
N LEU A 47 16.01 -17.86 -0.13
CA LEU A 47 15.13 -18.18 0.99
C LEU A 47 14.50 -19.58 0.84
N VAL A 48 13.92 -19.88 -0.33
CA VAL A 48 13.34 -21.21 -0.65
C VAL A 48 14.39 -22.33 -0.52
N ASN A 49 15.56 -22.13 -1.15
CA ASN A 49 16.63 -23.13 -1.11
C ASN A 49 17.19 -23.31 0.29
N ARG A 50 17.27 -22.25 1.11
CA ARG A 50 17.67 -22.33 2.52
C ARG A 50 16.69 -23.17 3.34
N ILE A 51 15.39 -22.95 3.17
CA ILE A 51 14.35 -23.75 3.83
C ILE A 51 14.44 -25.21 3.39
N ALA A 52 14.54 -25.47 2.10
CA ALA A 52 14.66 -26.83 1.56
C ALA A 52 15.93 -27.53 2.04
N TYR A 53 17.05 -26.80 2.10
CA TYR A 53 18.31 -27.30 2.64
C TYR A 53 18.18 -27.67 4.11
N LEU A 54 17.60 -26.80 4.94
CA LEU A 54 17.37 -27.05 6.35
C LEU A 54 16.56 -28.32 6.60
N ILE A 55 15.47 -28.51 5.87
CA ILE A 55 14.58 -29.67 6.02
C ILE A 55 15.27 -30.97 5.56
N LYS A 56 16.06 -30.90 4.49
CA LYS A 56 16.75 -32.07 3.94
C LYS A 56 18.01 -32.43 4.72
N TYR A 57 18.83 -31.45 5.06
CA TYR A 57 20.19 -31.66 5.50
C TYR A 57 20.50 -31.07 6.89
N GLY A 58 19.69 -30.12 7.38
CA GLY A 58 19.99 -29.41 8.63
C GLY A 58 21.35 -28.73 8.60
N ASN A 59 22.25 -29.04 9.55
CA ASN A 59 23.59 -28.47 9.61
C ASN A 59 24.67 -29.42 9.01
N ALA A 60 24.30 -30.26 8.05
CA ALA A 60 25.16 -31.32 7.55
C ALA A 60 26.42 -30.83 6.82
N TYR A 61 26.37 -29.68 6.13
CA TYR A 61 27.51 -29.12 5.40
C TYR A 61 28.63 -28.64 6.34
N ASN A 62 28.26 -28.10 7.51
CA ASN A 62 29.20 -27.51 8.47
C ASN A 62 29.50 -28.43 9.65
N SER A 63 29.07 -29.68 9.63
CA SER A 63 29.25 -30.64 10.72
C SER A 63 29.86 -31.93 10.22
N ASP A 64 30.75 -32.51 11.04
CA ASP A 64 31.29 -33.84 10.79
C ASP A 64 30.52 -34.94 11.53
N PHE A 65 29.43 -34.60 12.17
CA PHE A 65 28.58 -35.54 12.89
C PHE A 65 27.85 -36.50 11.93
N THR A 66 27.73 -37.76 12.38
CA THR A 66 26.87 -38.79 11.77
C THR A 66 26.16 -39.52 12.91
N TYR A 67 24.89 -39.88 12.76
CA TYR A 67 24.10 -40.51 13.84
C TYR A 67 24.54 -41.92 14.17
N ARG A 68 25.33 -42.59 13.28
CA ARG A 68 26.02 -43.87 13.49
C ARG A 68 27.39 -43.85 12.82
N ALA A 69 28.22 -44.82 13.17
CA ALA A 69 29.49 -45.03 12.48
C ALA A 69 29.25 -45.30 11.00
N VAL A 70 30.01 -44.64 10.15
CA VAL A 70 30.00 -44.83 8.68
C VAL A 70 30.88 -46.00 8.30
N ASN A 71 30.42 -46.85 7.41
CA ASN A 71 31.17 -47.97 6.87
C ASN A 71 31.56 -47.75 5.37
N GLU A 72 32.44 -48.60 4.84
CA GLU A 72 32.91 -48.50 3.45
C GLU A 72 31.75 -48.61 2.43
N ASN A 73 30.72 -49.40 2.73
CA ASN A 73 29.56 -49.55 1.86
C ASN A 73 28.72 -48.28 1.77
N ASP A 74 28.63 -47.49 2.87
CA ASP A 74 27.95 -46.20 2.86
C ASP A 74 28.67 -45.21 1.93
N CYS A 75 30.00 -45.16 2.01
CA CYS A 75 30.82 -44.33 1.13
C CYS A 75 30.72 -44.77 -0.34
N HIS A 76 30.75 -46.09 -0.59
CA HIS A 76 30.59 -46.61 -1.95
C HIS A 76 29.20 -46.23 -2.51
N ARG A 77 28.13 -46.47 -1.77
CA ARG A 77 26.77 -46.15 -2.23
C ARG A 77 26.59 -44.64 -2.46
N LEU A 78 27.15 -43.77 -1.63
CA LEU A 78 27.09 -42.35 -1.83
C LEU A 78 27.88 -41.92 -3.08
N SER A 79 29.04 -42.54 -3.31
CA SER A 79 29.82 -42.31 -4.54
C SER A 79 29.08 -42.75 -5.80
N GLU A 80 28.45 -43.94 -5.79
CA GLU A 80 27.65 -44.44 -6.91
C GLU A 80 26.43 -43.54 -7.20
N TYR A 81 25.77 -43.03 -6.13
CA TYR A 81 24.67 -42.06 -6.26
C TYR A 81 25.15 -40.73 -6.90
N LEU A 82 26.31 -40.22 -6.50
CA LEU A 82 26.93 -39.03 -7.09
C LEU A 82 27.21 -39.21 -8.59
N ASN A 83 27.55 -40.45 -9.01
CA ASN A 83 27.78 -40.83 -10.41
C ASN A 83 26.47 -41.15 -11.16
N GLY A 84 25.31 -41.16 -10.48
CA GLY A 84 24.01 -41.43 -11.11
C GLY A 84 23.71 -42.94 -11.33
N ASN A 85 24.41 -43.81 -10.64
CA ASN A 85 24.36 -45.26 -10.88
C ASN A 85 23.39 -46.01 -9.94
N CYS A 86 22.92 -45.37 -8.85
CA CYS A 86 22.01 -46.00 -7.91
C CYS A 86 21.14 -44.97 -7.18
N GLU A 87 20.08 -45.42 -6.52
CA GLU A 87 19.32 -44.64 -5.56
C GLU A 87 19.87 -44.81 -4.14
N LEU A 88 19.71 -43.78 -3.29
CA LEU A 88 20.11 -43.86 -1.90
C LEU A 88 19.09 -44.63 -1.07
N SER A 89 19.58 -45.58 -0.26
CA SER A 89 18.73 -46.20 0.75
C SER A 89 18.34 -45.20 1.84
N SER A 90 17.21 -45.44 2.52
CA SER A 90 16.73 -44.61 3.62
C SER A 90 17.73 -44.42 4.75
N GLU A 91 18.59 -45.44 4.98
CA GLU A 91 19.66 -45.37 5.97
C GLU A 91 20.78 -44.40 5.58
N VAL A 92 21.25 -44.47 4.32
CA VAL A 92 22.27 -43.53 3.80
C VAL A 92 21.70 -42.11 3.72
N GLN A 93 20.43 -41.96 3.34
CA GLN A 93 19.76 -40.64 3.38
C GLN A 93 19.76 -40.02 4.79
N ARG A 94 19.54 -40.83 5.84
CA ARG A 94 19.63 -40.33 7.22
C ARG A 94 21.04 -39.86 7.61
N LEU A 95 22.10 -40.48 7.07
CA LEU A 95 23.49 -40.05 7.31
C LEU A 95 23.81 -38.69 6.67
N LEU A 96 23.02 -38.28 5.67
CA LEU A 96 23.18 -37.01 4.99
C LEU A 96 22.64 -35.82 5.78
N SER A 97 21.81 -36.04 6.81
CA SER A 97 21.20 -34.99 7.60
C SER A 97 21.82 -34.88 8.99
N VAL A 98 21.98 -33.68 9.49
CA VAL A 98 22.43 -33.37 10.84
C VAL A 98 21.49 -32.36 11.45
N ASP A 99 20.76 -32.77 12.48
CA ASP A 99 19.89 -31.90 13.26
C ASP A 99 18.89 -31.09 12.39
N ALA A 100 18.33 -31.77 11.38
CA ALA A 100 17.36 -31.18 10.46
C ALA A 100 16.03 -30.89 11.19
N PRO A 101 15.48 -29.68 11.08
CA PRO A 101 14.17 -29.35 11.68
C PRO A 101 13.05 -30.04 10.91
N ALA A 102 11.96 -30.31 11.61
CA ALA A 102 10.70 -30.63 10.93
C ALA A 102 10.16 -29.38 10.22
N PRO A 103 9.46 -29.52 9.08
CA PRO A 103 8.96 -28.37 8.32
C PRO A 103 8.15 -27.37 9.15
N TRP A 104 7.28 -27.84 10.04
CA TRP A 104 6.45 -27.02 10.92
C TRP A 104 7.26 -26.23 11.97
N GLN A 105 8.56 -26.51 12.15
CA GLN A 105 9.47 -25.73 13.01
C GLN A 105 10.09 -24.52 12.32
N ILE A 106 9.73 -24.27 11.08
CA ILE A 106 10.23 -23.14 10.30
C ILE A 106 9.10 -22.14 10.07
N LEU A 107 9.32 -20.91 10.51
CA LEU A 107 8.47 -19.75 10.26
C LEU A 107 9.12 -18.89 9.18
N ALA A 108 8.42 -18.66 8.08
CA ALA A 108 8.86 -17.79 6.98
C ALA A 108 7.81 -16.67 6.76
N ILE A 109 8.20 -15.43 7.02
CA ILE A 109 7.32 -14.27 6.97
C ILE A 109 7.65 -13.41 5.74
N THR A 110 6.62 -13.00 5.02
CA THR A 110 6.70 -12.07 3.88
C THR A 110 5.74 -10.90 4.07
N PHE A 111 5.73 -9.92 3.13
CA PHE A 111 4.84 -8.75 3.21
C PHE A 111 3.53 -8.91 2.43
N THR A 112 3.48 -9.77 1.40
CA THR A 112 2.29 -9.94 0.55
C THR A 112 1.85 -11.39 0.49
N ASN A 113 0.56 -11.63 0.33
CA ASN A 113 0.02 -12.98 0.18
C ASN A 113 0.56 -13.65 -1.08
N LYS A 114 0.73 -12.89 -2.17
CA LYS A 114 1.37 -13.39 -3.39
C LYS A 114 2.77 -13.95 -3.13
N ALA A 115 3.63 -13.23 -2.38
CA ALA A 115 4.96 -13.71 -2.04
C ALA A 115 4.91 -14.94 -1.13
N ALA A 116 3.96 -15.01 -0.18
CA ALA A 116 3.76 -16.17 0.67
C ALA A 116 3.30 -17.40 -0.13
N ASN A 117 2.39 -17.23 -1.07
CA ASN A 117 1.90 -18.30 -1.94
C ASN A 117 2.99 -18.78 -2.89
N GLU A 118 3.73 -17.87 -3.54
CA GLU A 118 4.88 -18.22 -4.38
C GLU A 118 5.94 -18.99 -3.59
N LEU A 119 6.18 -18.62 -2.32
CA LEU A 119 7.09 -19.34 -1.44
C LEU A 119 6.59 -20.77 -1.18
N LYS A 120 5.30 -20.96 -0.88
CA LYS A 120 4.68 -22.28 -0.67
C LYS A 120 4.77 -23.16 -1.92
N GLU A 121 4.34 -22.65 -3.08
CA GLU A 121 4.40 -23.37 -4.36
C GLU A 121 5.82 -23.86 -4.69
N ARG A 122 6.82 -22.99 -4.49
CA ARG A 122 8.22 -23.35 -4.73
C ARG A 122 8.74 -24.38 -3.72
N LEU A 123 8.31 -24.31 -2.45
CA LEU A 123 8.66 -25.30 -1.43
C LEU A 123 8.00 -26.64 -1.71
N GLU A 124 6.74 -26.66 -2.13
CA GLU A 124 6.03 -27.86 -2.54
C GLU A 124 6.70 -28.52 -3.75
N ALA A 125 7.08 -27.76 -4.76
CA ALA A 125 7.82 -28.25 -5.93
C ALA A 125 9.17 -28.89 -5.56
N MET A 126 9.84 -28.43 -4.47
CA MET A 126 11.15 -28.93 -4.02
C MET A 126 11.07 -30.07 -3.01
N LEU A 127 10.05 -30.11 -2.18
CA LEU A 127 9.94 -30.97 -0.99
C LEU A 127 8.73 -31.91 -1.03
N GLY A 128 7.85 -31.76 -2.04
CA GLY A 128 6.55 -32.42 -2.10
C GLY A 128 5.63 -31.93 -0.96
N GLU A 129 4.73 -32.79 -0.51
CA GLU A 129 3.75 -32.48 0.57
C GLU A 129 4.39 -31.89 1.84
N LYS A 130 5.63 -32.25 2.16
CA LYS A 130 6.37 -31.68 3.31
C LYS A 130 6.56 -30.15 3.20
N GLY A 131 6.53 -29.58 2.00
CA GLY A 131 6.64 -28.15 1.79
C GLY A 131 5.45 -27.38 2.38
N ASN A 132 4.28 -27.97 2.40
CA ASN A 132 3.04 -27.37 2.90
C ASN A 132 3.00 -27.23 4.42
N ASP A 133 3.78 -28.02 5.15
CA ASP A 133 3.88 -27.93 6.60
C ASP A 133 4.73 -26.74 7.08
N VAL A 134 5.47 -26.07 6.21
CA VAL A 134 6.22 -24.86 6.54
C VAL A 134 5.26 -23.72 6.82
N TRP A 135 5.43 -23.03 7.95
CA TRP A 135 4.59 -21.87 8.26
C TRP A 135 5.05 -20.66 7.44
N ALA A 136 4.67 -20.63 6.16
CA ALA A 136 4.91 -19.51 5.26
C ALA A 136 3.66 -18.62 5.19
N SER A 137 3.76 -17.33 5.59
CA SER A 137 2.62 -16.40 5.66
C SER A 137 3.08 -14.93 5.66
N THR A 138 2.12 -14.01 5.56
CA THR A 138 2.38 -12.59 5.85
C THR A 138 2.45 -12.34 7.35
N PHE A 139 2.97 -11.16 7.77
CA PHE A 139 2.95 -10.73 9.18
C PHE A 139 1.55 -10.82 9.77
N HIS A 140 0.56 -10.22 9.09
CA HIS A 140 -0.82 -10.20 9.56
C HIS A 140 -1.43 -11.60 9.63
N SER A 141 -1.27 -12.43 8.60
CA SER A 141 -1.79 -13.80 8.63
C SER A 141 -1.17 -14.65 9.73
N CYS A 142 0.13 -14.48 10.00
CA CYS A 142 0.80 -15.12 11.12
C CYS A 142 0.19 -14.69 12.47
N CYS A 143 0.00 -13.37 12.66
CA CYS A 143 -0.58 -12.80 13.87
C CYS A 143 -2.03 -13.23 14.08
N VAL A 144 -2.86 -13.18 13.03
CA VAL A 144 -4.24 -13.65 13.09
C VAL A 144 -4.32 -15.10 13.55
N ARG A 145 -3.49 -15.98 12.98
CA ARG A 145 -3.46 -17.40 13.37
C ARG A 145 -3.03 -17.60 14.85
N ILE A 146 -2.11 -16.77 15.35
CA ILE A 146 -1.73 -16.76 16.77
C ILE A 146 -2.90 -16.28 17.64
N LEU A 147 -3.52 -15.16 17.27
CA LEU A 147 -4.63 -14.55 17.99
C LEU A 147 -5.87 -15.45 18.01
N ARG A 148 -6.23 -16.12 16.90
CA ARG A 148 -7.36 -17.06 16.86
C ARG A 148 -7.23 -18.18 17.88
N ARG A 149 -6.01 -18.56 18.21
CA ARG A 149 -5.79 -19.56 19.25
C ARG A 149 -5.88 -19.00 20.66
N ASP A 150 -5.31 -17.81 20.92
CA ASP A 150 -5.01 -17.34 22.27
C ASP A 150 -5.58 -15.95 22.62
N SER A 151 -6.40 -15.32 21.76
CA SER A 151 -6.93 -13.94 21.94
C SER A 151 -7.78 -13.77 23.20
N GLU A 152 -8.40 -14.83 23.71
CA GLU A 152 -9.19 -14.80 24.95
C GLU A 152 -8.37 -14.32 26.14
N ARG A 153 -7.07 -14.56 26.16
CA ARG A 153 -6.16 -14.13 27.21
C ARG A 153 -5.96 -12.61 27.28
N ILE A 154 -6.24 -11.92 26.17
CA ILE A 154 -6.19 -10.45 26.09
C ILE A 154 -7.60 -9.82 25.95
N GLY A 155 -8.64 -10.65 26.16
CA GLY A 155 -10.04 -10.23 26.25
C GLY A 155 -10.71 -9.97 24.90
N PHE A 156 -10.32 -10.69 23.85
CA PHE A 156 -11.03 -10.79 22.58
C PHE A 156 -11.51 -12.22 22.39
N SER A 157 -12.63 -12.41 21.67
CA SER A 157 -13.07 -13.76 21.30
C SER A 157 -12.16 -14.34 20.20
N LYS A 158 -12.28 -15.64 19.95
CA LYS A 158 -11.60 -16.29 18.82
C LYS A 158 -12.21 -15.89 17.46
N HIS A 159 -13.37 -15.26 17.49
CA HIS A 159 -14.12 -14.86 16.28
C HIS A 159 -14.13 -13.33 16.05
N PHE A 160 -13.15 -12.62 16.66
CA PHE A 160 -13.04 -11.18 16.50
C PHE A 160 -13.07 -10.78 15.01
N THR A 161 -13.64 -9.62 14.71
CA THR A 161 -13.71 -9.08 13.35
C THR A 161 -12.47 -8.27 13.00
N ILE A 162 -11.98 -8.38 11.77
CA ILE A 162 -10.91 -7.51 11.25
C ILE A 162 -11.57 -6.36 10.50
N TYR A 163 -11.31 -5.13 10.95
CA TYR A 163 -11.81 -3.91 10.33
C TYR A 163 -10.89 -3.43 9.21
N ASP A 164 -11.51 -3.10 8.07
CA ASP A 164 -10.81 -2.43 6.98
C ASP A 164 -10.67 -0.91 7.24
N THR A 165 -10.00 -0.22 6.31
CA THR A 165 -9.79 1.23 6.40
C THR A 165 -11.10 2.01 6.44
N ASP A 166 -12.18 1.54 5.81
CA ASP A 166 -13.46 2.25 5.80
C ASP A 166 -14.25 2.00 7.08
N ASP A 167 -14.16 0.79 7.64
CA ASP A 167 -14.71 0.47 8.96
C ASP A 167 -14.02 1.33 10.03
N SER A 168 -12.68 1.38 10.02
CA SER A 168 -11.88 2.23 10.91
C SER A 168 -12.25 3.72 10.82
N LYS A 169 -12.49 4.25 9.59
CA LYS A 169 -12.97 5.61 9.40
C LYS A 169 -14.36 5.85 9.98
N ARG A 170 -15.25 4.86 9.90
CA ARG A 170 -16.60 4.96 10.47
C ARG A 170 -16.55 5.00 11.99
N VAL A 171 -15.75 4.12 12.60
CA VAL A 171 -15.52 4.15 14.06
C VAL A 171 -14.96 5.50 14.47
N MET A 172 -13.92 5.98 13.79
CA MET A 172 -13.28 7.25 14.13
C MET A 172 -14.22 8.46 13.99
N LYS A 173 -15.09 8.49 12.97
CA LYS A 173 -16.13 9.53 12.86
C LYS A 173 -17.05 9.54 14.08
N GLU A 174 -17.46 8.37 14.52
CA GLU A 174 -18.31 8.24 15.69
C GLU A 174 -17.57 8.65 16.97
N VAL A 175 -16.29 8.29 17.11
CA VAL A 175 -15.41 8.74 18.19
C VAL A 175 -15.32 10.25 18.25
N LEU A 176 -15.06 10.91 17.11
CA LEU A 176 -14.95 12.38 17.05
C LEU A 176 -16.29 13.04 17.41
N ARG A 177 -17.42 12.45 16.99
CA ARG A 177 -18.77 12.90 17.35
C ARG A 177 -19.04 12.80 18.85
N ILE A 178 -18.67 11.68 19.48
CA ILE A 178 -18.84 11.45 20.91
C ILE A 178 -18.00 12.44 21.74
N LEU A 179 -16.79 12.74 21.29
CA LEU A 179 -15.86 13.65 21.96
C LEU A 179 -16.10 15.13 21.62
N ASP A 180 -17.11 15.45 20.81
CA ASP A 180 -17.42 16.80 20.31
C ASP A 180 -16.22 17.48 19.61
N ILE A 181 -15.48 16.69 18.82
CA ILE A 181 -14.32 17.16 18.05
C ILE A 181 -14.74 17.45 16.62
N ASP A 182 -14.53 18.69 16.15
CA ASP A 182 -14.85 19.09 14.76
C ASP A 182 -13.91 18.41 13.76
N GLU A 183 -14.48 17.61 12.82
CA GLU A 183 -13.73 16.96 11.73
C GLU A 183 -12.99 17.95 10.81
N LYS A 184 -13.42 19.24 10.76
CA LYS A 184 -12.68 20.26 10.01
C LYS A 184 -11.38 20.65 10.70
N ARG A 185 -11.35 20.57 12.02
CA ARG A 185 -10.16 20.85 12.83
C ARG A 185 -9.21 19.65 12.84
N LEU A 186 -9.76 18.44 13.05
CA LEU A 186 -9.02 17.19 13.08
C LEU A 186 -9.66 16.19 12.08
N PRO A 187 -9.22 16.20 10.81
CA PRO A 187 -9.73 15.27 9.82
C PRO A 187 -9.52 13.81 10.23
N VAL A 188 -10.54 12.96 10.06
CA VAL A 188 -10.53 11.53 10.40
C VAL A 188 -9.26 10.82 9.93
N LYS A 189 -8.85 11.06 8.68
CA LYS A 189 -7.63 10.45 8.13
C LYS A 189 -6.36 10.84 8.87
N TYR A 190 -6.28 12.09 9.34
CA TYR A 190 -5.13 12.59 10.09
C TYR A 190 -5.07 11.92 11.46
N VAL A 191 -6.21 11.88 12.18
CA VAL A 191 -6.31 11.23 13.50
C VAL A 191 -5.90 9.75 13.40
N LEU A 192 -6.47 8.99 12.45
CA LEU A 192 -6.12 7.59 12.23
C LEU A 192 -4.64 7.40 11.87
N SER A 193 -4.06 8.29 11.06
CA SER A 193 -2.64 8.23 10.72
C SER A 193 -1.72 8.44 11.93
N GLU A 194 -2.08 9.33 12.86
CA GLU A 194 -1.31 9.54 14.10
C GLU A 194 -1.46 8.36 15.06
N ILE A 195 -2.65 7.76 15.15
CA ILE A 195 -2.89 6.53 15.93
C ILE A 195 -2.10 5.36 15.35
N SER A 196 -2.11 5.17 14.04
CA SER A 196 -1.33 4.12 13.37
C SER A 196 0.16 4.24 13.69
N LYS A 197 0.74 5.46 13.63
CA LYS A 197 2.14 5.70 14.00
C LYS A 197 2.43 5.35 15.47
N ALA A 198 1.50 5.64 16.38
CA ALA A 198 1.63 5.27 17.78
C ALA A 198 1.60 3.75 17.96
N LYS A 199 0.66 3.05 17.29
CA LYS A 199 0.55 1.60 17.27
C LYS A 199 1.80 0.95 16.67
N ASP A 200 2.31 1.45 15.55
CA ASP A 200 3.56 0.98 14.93
C ASP A 200 4.75 1.06 15.89
N SER A 201 4.75 2.04 16.80
CA SER A 201 5.74 2.22 17.86
C SER A 201 5.41 1.47 19.15
N LEU A 202 4.34 0.66 19.18
CA LEU A 202 3.81 -0.04 20.35
C LEU A 202 3.42 0.87 21.51
N MET A 203 3.05 2.12 21.24
CA MET A 203 2.56 3.05 22.26
C MET A 203 1.10 2.75 22.60
N THR A 204 0.81 2.66 23.88
CA THR A 204 -0.56 2.67 24.39
C THR A 204 -1.18 4.07 24.31
N PRO A 205 -2.52 4.22 24.38
CA PRO A 205 -3.16 5.53 24.44
C PRO A 205 -2.62 6.43 25.57
N ASP A 206 -2.30 5.86 26.72
CA ASP A 206 -1.76 6.58 27.88
C ASP A 206 -0.33 7.06 27.62
N GLU A 207 0.53 6.19 27.11
CA GLU A 207 1.92 6.53 26.71
C GLU A 207 1.93 7.61 25.60
N TYR A 208 1.01 7.51 24.64
CA TYR A 208 0.85 8.56 23.64
C TYR A 208 0.42 9.89 24.28
N ALA A 209 -0.55 9.88 25.21
CA ALA A 209 -1.00 11.07 25.92
C ALA A 209 0.13 11.74 26.71
N ASP A 210 1.00 10.95 27.34
CA ASP A 210 2.17 11.45 28.07
C ASP A 210 3.23 12.05 27.13
N SER A 211 3.38 11.50 25.92
CA SER A 211 4.37 11.95 24.93
C SER A 211 4.05 13.29 24.27
N VAL A 212 2.76 13.69 24.20
CA VAL A 212 2.31 14.84 23.38
C VAL A 212 2.48 16.22 24.04
N GLY A 213 2.87 16.28 25.31
CA GLY A 213 3.18 17.52 26.02
C GLY A 213 2.00 18.52 26.04
N TYR A 214 2.23 19.74 25.56
CA TYR A 214 1.24 20.83 25.56
C TYR A 214 0.45 20.97 24.26
N ASP A 215 0.67 20.14 23.24
CA ASP A 215 -0.04 20.21 21.97
C ASP A 215 -1.52 19.83 22.14
N MET A 216 -2.39 20.84 22.03
CA MET A 216 -3.84 20.66 22.22
C MET A 216 -4.47 19.75 21.18
N ASN A 217 -3.98 19.75 19.93
CA ASN A 217 -4.51 18.87 18.90
C ASN A 217 -4.10 17.42 19.17
N LYS A 218 -2.85 17.20 19.56
CA LYS A 218 -2.38 15.87 19.93
C LYS A 218 -3.06 15.34 21.20
N LYS A 219 -3.38 16.18 22.17
CA LYS A 219 -4.19 15.78 23.33
C LYS A 219 -5.59 15.30 22.94
N MET A 220 -6.24 15.98 22.00
CA MET A 220 -7.53 15.51 21.48
C MET A 220 -7.38 14.20 20.70
N ILE A 221 -6.25 14.02 19.98
CA ILE A 221 -5.95 12.73 19.34
C ILE A 221 -5.73 11.63 20.38
N ALA A 222 -5.07 11.91 21.50
CA ALA A 222 -4.90 10.94 22.59
C ALA A 222 -6.25 10.49 23.17
N GLN A 223 -7.20 11.44 23.40
CA GLN A 223 -8.55 11.11 23.83
C GLN A 223 -9.29 10.27 22.77
N ALA A 224 -9.14 10.64 21.50
CA ALA A 224 -9.72 9.90 20.39
C ALA A 224 -9.14 8.50 20.28
N PHE A 225 -7.84 8.33 20.51
CA PHE A 225 -7.15 7.04 20.50
C PHE A 225 -7.71 6.13 21.60
N ALA A 226 -7.78 6.59 22.85
CA ALA A 226 -8.35 5.81 23.94
C ALA A 226 -9.80 5.38 23.67
N LYS A 227 -10.64 6.31 23.14
CA LYS A 227 -12.03 6.00 22.82
C LYS A 227 -12.16 5.06 21.62
N TYR A 228 -11.26 5.18 20.65
CA TYR A 228 -11.20 4.29 19.49
C TYR A 228 -10.91 2.84 19.90
N GLU A 229 -9.89 2.62 20.73
CA GLU A 229 -9.56 1.30 21.27
C GLU A 229 -10.72 0.69 22.10
N GLU A 230 -11.38 1.53 22.92
CA GLU A 230 -12.56 1.10 23.68
C GLU A 230 -13.68 0.60 22.76
N MET A 231 -13.94 1.33 21.66
CA MET A 231 -15.00 0.99 20.71
C MET A 231 -14.66 -0.27 19.91
N LEU A 232 -13.40 -0.44 19.48
CA LEU A 232 -12.95 -1.66 18.81
C LEU A 232 -13.11 -2.87 19.74
N LYS A 233 -12.70 -2.75 20.98
CA LYS A 233 -12.80 -3.82 21.96
C LYS A 233 -14.26 -4.20 22.27
N LYS A 234 -15.16 -3.23 22.38
CA LYS A 234 -16.61 -3.48 22.56
C LYS A 234 -17.25 -4.18 21.37
N ALA A 235 -16.75 -3.90 20.15
CA ALA A 235 -17.22 -4.54 18.92
C ALA A 235 -16.58 -5.93 18.68
N ASP A 236 -15.71 -6.39 19.58
CA ASP A 236 -14.86 -7.57 19.38
C ASP A 236 -14.17 -7.51 18.02
N ALA A 237 -13.52 -6.37 17.74
CA ALA A 237 -12.88 -6.07 16.46
C ALA A 237 -11.46 -5.55 16.66
N MET A 238 -10.62 -5.76 15.65
CA MET A 238 -9.25 -5.27 15.56
C MET A 238 -9.06 -4.60 14.20
N ASP A 239 -8.37 -3.47 14.14
CA ASP A 239 -7.87 -2.94 12.88
C ASP A 239 -6.55 -3.65 12.46
N PHE A 240 -5.98 -3.26 11.31
CA PHE A 240 -4.76 -3.91 10.82
C PHE A 240 -3.58 -3.74 11.77
N ASP A 241 -3.44 -2.58 12.39
CA ASP A 241 -2.33 -2.32 13.32
C ASP A 241 -2.51 -3.14 14.61
N ASP A 242 -3.76 -3.26 15.08
CA ASP A 242 -4.11 -4.04 16.27
C ASP A 242 -3.73 -5.52 16.16
N ILE A 243 -3.81 -6.10 14.98
CA ILE A 243 -3.45 -7.50 14.77
C ILE A 243 -2.00 -7.75 15.20
N ILE A 244 -1.09 -6.85 14.86
CA ILE A 244 0.33 -6.98 15.23
C ILE A 244 0.53 -6.56 16.69
N VAL A 245 -0.01 -5.42 17.10
CA VAL A 245 0.14 -4.88 18.47
C VAL A 245 -0.41 -5.84 19.50
N ASN A 246 -1.62 -6.37 19.30
CA ASN A 246 -2.24 -7.32 20.22
C ASN A 246 -1.52 -8.68 20.23
N THR A 247 -0.91 -9.10 19.12
CA THR A 247 -0.04 -10.30 19.14
C THR A 247 1.21 -10.07 19.99
N VAL A 248 1.87 -8.92 19.83
CA VAL A 248 3.03 -8.55 20.67
C VAL A 248 2.63 -8.45 22.13
N LYS A 249 1.48 -7.84 22.44
CA LYS A 249 0.92 -7.77 23.80
C LYS A 249 0.66 -9.16 24.37
N LEU A 250 -0.04 -10.02 23.62
CA LEU A 250 -0.32 -11.40 24.00
C LEU A 250 0.96 -12.13 24.41
N LEU A 251 1.99 -12.07 23.56
CA LEU A 251 3.26 -12.75 23.79
C LEU A 251 4.03 -12.19 24.99
N LYS A 252 3.99 -10.87 25.22
CA LYS A 252 4.66 -10.24 26.38
C LYS A 252 3.97 -10.50 27.69
N GLU A 253 2.64 -10.49 27.72
CA GLU A 253 1.83 -10.66 28.93
C GLU A 253 1.62 -12.13 29.32
N ASN A 254 1.83 -13.08 28.38
CA ASN A 254 1.60 -14.50 28.59
C ASN A 254 2.86 -15.33 28.26
N PRO A 255 3.78 -15.50 29.21
CA PRO A 255 5.06 -16.20 28.99
C PRO A 255 4.92 -17.65 28.51
N ASP A 256 3.86 -18.34 28.91
CA ASP A 256 3.56 -19.71 28.48
C ASP A 256 3.18 -19.78 26.99
N VAL A 257 2.45 -18.79 26.49
CA VAL A 257 2.13 -18.66 25.05
C VAL A 257 3.41 -18.35 24.28
N LEU A 258 4.23 -17.42 24.75
CA LEU A 258 5.51 -17.09 24.14
C LEU A 258 6.42 -18.32 24.06
N GLU A 259 6.60 -19.04 25.16
CA GLU A 259 7.43 -20.27 25.23
C GLU A 259 6.94 -21.34 24.24
N TYR A 260 5.60 -21.48 24.08
CA TYR A 260 5.04 -22.42 23.12
C TYR A 260 5.48 -22.09 21.70
N TYR A 261 5.38 -20.82 21.27
CA TYR A 261 5.79 -20.41 19.93
C TYR A 261 7.31 -20.41 19.75
N GLN A 262 8.09 -20.08 20.78
CA GLN A 262 9.55 -20.18 20.75
C GLN A 262 10.03 -21.62 20.57
N ARG A 263 9.38 -22.58 21.25
CA ARG A 263 9.68 -24.02 21.04
C ARG A 263 9.23 -24.52 19.68
N ARG A 264 8.10 -24.00 19.17
CA ARG A 264 7.57 -24.35 17.87
C ARG A 264 8.47 -23.86 16.75
N PHE A 265 8.89 -22.61 16.77
CA PHE A 265 9.66 -21.98 15.71
C PHE A 265 11.16 -22.03 16.00
N ARG A 266 11.77 -23.11 15.54
CA ARG A 266 13.22 -23.27 15.66
C ARG A 266 14.00 -22.33 14.76
N TYR A 267 13.44 -22.01 13.58
CA TYR A 267 14.00 -21.08 12.60
C TYR A 267 12.94 -20.03 12.23
N VAL A 268 13.33 -18.77 12.31
CA VAL A 268 12.51 -17.64 11.92
C VAL A 268 13.18 -16.94 10.73
N MET A 269 12.46 -16.80 9.63
CA MET A 269 12.94 -16.15 8.41
C MET A 269 12.01 -15.01 8.03
N VAL A 270 12.58 -13.86 7.66
CA VAL A 270 11.80 -12.66 7.28
C VAL A 270 12.33 -12.14 5.97
N ASP A 271 11.46 -12.11 4.95
CA ASP A 271 11.75 -11.46 3.66
C ASP A 271 11.39 -9.97 3.71
N GLU A 272 11.99 -9.16 2.82
CA GLU A 272 11.80 -7.72 2.68
C GLU A 272 11.96 -6.96 4.04
N TYR A 273 12.92 -7.38 4.86
CA TYR A 273 13.09 -6.90 6.25
C TYR A 273 13.25 -5.38 6.38
N GLN A 274 13.72 -4.68 5.33
CA GLN A 274 13.84 -3.22 5.29
C GLN A 274 12.49 -2.47 5.34
N ASP A 275 11.37 -3.18 5.16
CA ASP A 275 10.03 -2.60 5.20
C ASP A 275 9.32 -2.84 6.54
N THR A 276 10.01 -3.43 7.52
CA THR A 276 9.44 -3.68 8.85
C THR A 276 9.32 -2.40 9.66
N ASN A 277 8.21 -2.27 10.41
CA ASN A 277 8.04 -1.28 11.46
C ASN A 277 8.56 -1.80 12.81
N HIS A 278 8.51 -0.97 13.86
CA HIS A 278 9.00 -1.36 15.19
C HIS A 278 8.20 -2.51 15.81
N ALA A 279 6.88 -2.52 15.65
CA ALA A 279 6.03 -3.59 16.19
C ALA A 279 6.36 -4.96 15.56
N GLN A 280 6.57 -4.99 14.23
CA GLN A 280 6.99 -6.19 13.49
C GLN A 280 8.40 -6.66 13.89
N TYR A 281 9.30 -5.71 14.10
CA TYR A 281 10.64 -6.00 14.63
C TYR A 281 10.56 -6.67 16.01
N VAL A 282 9.79 -6.11 16.94
CA VAL A 282 9.61 -6.69 18.28
C VAL A 282 8.97 -8.07 18.20
N LEU A 283 7.95 -8.25 17.37
CA LEU A 283 7.31 -9.56 17.16
C LEU A 283 8.32 -10.63 16.72
N THR A 284 9.10 -10.33 15.67
CA THR A 284 10.10 -11.28 15.15
C THR A 284 11.19 -11.59 16.15
N SER A 285 11.63 -10.60 16.92
CA SER A 285 12.62 -10.76 17.98
C SER A 285 12.10 -11.65 19.12
N LEU A 286 10.83 -11.49 19.54
CA LEU A 286 10.20 -12.34 20.54
C LEU A 286 10.12 -13.80 20.10
N LEU A 287 9.66 -14.04 18.87
CA LEU A 287 9.52 -15.38 18.31
C LEU A 287 10.88 -16.09 18.11
N ALA A 288 11.90 -15.33 17.70
CA ALA A 288 13.23 -15.88 17.43
C ALA A 288 14.07 -16.10 18.70
N SER A 289 13.72 -15.49 19.83
CA SER A 289 14.58 -15.47 21.03
C SER A 289 14.83 -16.83 21.67
N GLY A 290 13.98 -17.84 21.39
CA GLY A 290 14.14 -19.20 21.96
C GLY A 290 15.39 -19.92 21.44
N TYR A 291 15.60 -19.94 20.13
CA TYR A 291 16.75 -20.59 19.49
C TYR A 291 17.77 -19.62 18.91
N ARG A 292 17.43 -18.35 18.78
CA ARG A 292 18.24 -17.30 18.14
C ARG A 292 18.63 -17.60 16.68
N ASN A 293 17.92 -18.51 16.01
CA ASN A 293 18.10 -18.80 14.59
C ASN A 293 17.18 -17.91 13.77
N ILE A 294 17.63 -16.70 13.51
CA ILE A 294 16.90 -15.71 12.72
C ILE A 294 17.65 -15.40 11.41
N CYS A 295 16.96 -15.48 10.29
CA CYS A 295 17.49 -15.08 8.98
C CYS A 295 16.63 -14.00 8.38
N VAL A 296 17.19 -12.80 8.22
CA VAL A 296 16.51 -11.68 7.58
C VAL A 296 17.09 -11.43 6.20
N VAL A 297 16.21 -11.27 5.22
CA VAL A 297 16.57 -10.97 3.84
C VAL A 297 16.00 -9.61 3.48
N GLY A 298 16.79 -8.75 2.88
CA GLY A 298 16.29 -7.44 2.51
C GLY A 298 17.24 -6.64 1.63
N ASP A 299 16.71 -5.55 1.12
CA ASP A 299 17.41 -4.57 0.30
C ASP A 299 17.18 -3.17 0.86
N ASP A 300 18.17 -2.63 1.58
CA ASP A 300 18.11 -1.28 2.15
C ASP A 300 17.87 -0.19 1.09
N ASP A 301 18.28 -0.43 -0.17
CA ASP A 301 18.02 0.46 -1.30
C ASP A 301 16.57 0.36 -1.83
N GLN A 302 15.75 -0.59 -1.33
CA GLN A 302 14.34 -0.75 -1.66
C GLN A 302 13.40 -0.46 -0.47
N SER A 303 13.86 0.22 0.59
CA SER A 303 13.02 0.68 1.69
C SER A 303 12.21 1.90 1.25
N ILE A 304 10.92 1.69 0.94
CA ILE A 304 10.01 2.69 0.33
C ILE A 304 8.65 2.78 1.05
N TYR A 305 8.52 2.26 2.26
CA TYR A 305 7.26 2.25 3.03
C TYR A 305 7.34 3.01 4.36
N LYS A 306 8.21 4.02 4.48
CA LYS A 306 8.30 4.90 5.66
C LYS A 306 6.96 5.55 5.99
N PHE A 307 6.19 5.91 4.96
CA PHE A 307 4.83 6.46 5.14
C PHE A 307 3.82 5.46 5.75
N ARG A 308 4.17 4.17 5.83
CA ARG A 308 3.45 3.10 6.54
C ARG A 308 4.17 2.64 7.80
N GLY A 309 5.00 3.48 8.40
CA GLY A 309 5.72 3.18 9.63
C GLY A 309 6.97 2.33 9.47
N ALA A 310 7.36 1.92 8.25
CA ALA A 310 8.61 1.18 8.04
C ALA A 310 9.82 1.98 8.51
N THR A 311 10.76 1.30 9.16
CA THR A 311 11.96 1.88 9.73
C THR A 311 13.20 1.18 9.16
N ILE A 312 13.90 1.88 8.27
CA ILE A 312 15.12 1.34 7.62
C ILE A 312 16.21 0.97 8.64
N GLU A 313 16.20 1.61 9.80
CA GLU A 313 17.11 1.34 10.90
C GLU A 313 17.07 -0.12 11.36
N ASN A 314 15.93 -0.82 11.20
CA ASN A 314 15.82 -2.24 11.56
C ASN A 314 16.82 -3.12 10.79
N ILE A 315 16.99 -2.89 9.49
CA ILE A 315 17.97 -3.64 8.68
C ILE A 315 19.38 -3.04 8.83
N LEU A 316 19.50 -1.72 8.98
CA LEU A 316 20.81 -1.08 9.12
C LEU A 316 21.48 -1.42 10.46
N SER A 317 20.72 -1.58 11.54
CA SER A 317 21.21 -1.87 12.90
C SER A 317 21.11 -3.35 13.29
N PHE A 318 20.71 -4.25 12.40
CA PHE A 318 20.52 -5.67 12.71
C PHE A 318 21.76 -6.33 13.34
N GLU A 319 22.97 -5.98 12.84
CA GLU A 319 24.24 -6.47 13.36
C GLU A 319 24.49 -6.03 14.82
N ASN A 320 23.91 -4.92 15.25
CA ASN A 320 24.05 -4.42 16.62
C ASN A 320 23.14 -5.14 17.62
N GLN A 321 22.14 -5.89 17.12
CA GLN A 321 21.14 -6.60 17.93
C GLN A 321 21.58 -8.04 18.21
N TYR A 322 22.43 -8.61 17.37
CA TYR A 322 22.93 -9.98 17.45
C TYR A 322 24.44 -9.95 17.25
N ASP A 323 25.20 -10.24 18.31
CA ASP A 323 26.66 -10.08 18.37
C ASP A 323 27.41 -10.89 17.30
N ASP A 324 26.89 -12.06 16.89
CA ASP A 324 27.53 -12.98 15.94
C ASP A 324 26.81 -13.02 14.58
N THR A 325 26.28 -11.90 14.12
CA THR A 325 25.53 -11.86 12.85
C THR A 325 26.41 -12.16 11.64
N ALA A 326 26.04 -13.19 10.90
CA ALA A 326 26.63 -13.46 9.59
C ALA A 326 26.02 -12.56 8.51
N VAL A 327 26.78 -11.60 7.98
CA VAL A 327 26.34 -10.71 6.90
C VAL A 327 26.78 -11.27 5.55
N ILE A 328 25.83 -11.48 4.66
CA ILE A 328 26.05 -12.01 3.31
C ILE A 328 25.46 -11.06 2.29
N ARG A 329 26.26 -10.61 1.30
CA ARG A 329 25.84 -9.70 0.24
C ARG A 329 25.57 -10.46 -1.05
N LEU A 330 24.36 -10.26 -1.64
CA LEU A 330 23.98 -10.77 -2.95
C LEU A 330 23.93 -9.61 -3.93
N GLU A 331 25.02 -9.43 -4.70
CA GLU A 331 25.20 -8.29 -5.60
C GLU A 331 25.03 -8.66 -7.07
N GLN A 332 25.10 -9.96 -7.41
CA GLN A 332 24.88 -10.43 -8.78
C GLN A 332 23.39 -10.37 -9.12
N ASN A 333 23.06 -9.55 -10.11
CA ASN A 333 21.70 -9.43 -10.65
C ASN A 333 21.50 -10.39 -11.83
N TYR A 334 20.33 -11.02 -11.89
CA TYR A 334 19.93 -11.96 -12.95
C TYR A 334 18.75 -11.45 -13.79
N ARG A 335 18.25 -10.24 -13.48
CA ARG A 335 17.04 -9.66 -14.07
C ARG A 335 17.33 -8.74 -15.24
N SER A 336 18.20 -7.77 -15.03
CA SER A 336 18.35 -6.58 -15.87
C SER A 336 19.69 -6.57 -16.63
N THR A 337 19.73 -5.83 -17.73
CA THR A 337 20.96 -5.53 -18.48
C THR A 337 21.90 -4.62 -17.69
N SER A 338 23.20 -4.58 -18.05
CA SER A 338 24.19 -3.73 -17.37
C SER A 338 23.84 -2.24 -17.47
N VAL A 339 23.32 -1.76 -18.61
CA VAL A 339 22.91 -0.36 -18.79
C VAL A 339 21.85 0.07 -17.75
N ILE A 340 20.86 -0.77 -17.49
CA ILE A 340 19.82 -0.50 -16.48
C ILE A 340 20.42 -0.48 -15.08
N LEU A 341 21.32 -1.44 -14.76
CA LEU A 341 21.92 -1.53 -13.43
C LEU A 341 22.90 -0.39 -13.17
N ASP A 342 23.68 0.02 -14.15
CA ASP A 342 24.63 1.12 -14.01
C ASP A 342 23.87 2.45 -13.74
N ALA A 343 22.74 2.66 -14.40
CA ALA A 343 21.86 3.77 -14.11
C ALA A 343 21.28 3.69 -12.69
N ALA A 344 20.78 2.52 -12.28
CA ALA A 344 20.24 2.30 -10.94
C ALA A 344 21.31 2.54 -9.85
N ASN A 345 22.51 2.00 -10.05
CA ASN A 345 23.66 2.20 -9.15
C ASN A 345 24.05 3.67 -9.06
N ALA A 346 24.06 4.40 -10.19
CA ALA A 346 24.41 5.83 -10.23
C ALA A 346 23.39 6.68 -9.44
N VAL A 347 22.09 6.41 -9.62
CA VAL A 347 21.04 7.11 -8.87
C VAL A 347 21.15 6.83 -7.38
N ILE A 348 21.18 5.56 -6.97
CA ILE A 348 21.11 5.19 -5.54
C ILE A 348 22.38 5.54 -4.76
N LYS A 349 23.52 5.69 -5.43
CA LYS A 349 24.79 6.09 -4.82
C LYS A 349 24.70 7.45 -4.12
N ASN A 350 23.78 8.31 -4.50
CA ASN A 350 23.57 9.62 -3.90
C ASN A 350 22.90 9.57 -2.50
N ASN A 351 22.37 8.42 -2.08
CA ASN A 351 21.87 8.21 -0.72
C ASN A 351 23.02 7.91 0.24
N LYS A 352 22.94 8.48 1.45
CA LYS A 352 23.94 8.30 2.53
C LYS A 352 23.54 7.17 3.49
N GLY A 353 22.24 7.02 3.79
CA GLY A 353 21.72 6.02 4.71
C GLY A 353 21.61 4.65 4.05
N ARG A 354 22.75 3.95 3.77
CA ARG A 354 22.77 2.63 3.12
C ARG A 354 23.96 1.79 3.56
N LYS A 355 23.80 0.45 3.49
CA LYS A 355 24.86 -0.55 3.79
C LYS A 355 25.94 -0.67 2.70
N GLY A 356 25.78 0.00 1.57
CA GLY A 356 26.72 0.01 0.46
C GLY A 356 26.88 -1.34 -0.25
N LYS A 357 26.16 -1.51 -1.35
CA LYS A 357 26.29 -2.61 -2.30
C LYS A 357 26.27 -2.05 -3.71
N THR A 358 26.84 -2.79 -4.66
CA THR A 358 26.85 -2.42 -6.08
C THR A 358 26.39 -3.62 -6.90
N LEU A 359 25.29 -3.42 -7.63
CA LEU A 359 24.74 -4.48 -8.49
C LEU A 359 25.60 -4.64 -9.73
N TRP A 360 25.84 -5.89 -10.11
CA TRP A 360 26.51 -6.25 -11.36
C TRP A 360 25.78 -7.44 -12.02
N THR A 361 25.93 -7.58 -13.32
CA THR A 361 25.31 -8.66 -14.09
C THR A 361 26.27 -9.27 -15.09
N ARG A 362 25.98 -10.50 -15.52
CA ARG A 362 26.65 -11.14 -16.68
C ARG A 362 25.99 -10.81 -18.01
N GLN A 363 24.80 -10.15 -17.97
CA GLN A 363 24.11 -9.67 -19.17
C GLN A 363 24.70 -8.31 -19.58
N GLU A 364 25.89 -8.38 -20.20
CA GLU A 364 26.61 -7.17 -20.65
C GLU A 364 25.86 -6.47 -21.78
N GLY A 365 25.89 -5.12 -21.81
CA GLY A 365 25.25 -4.28 -22.80
C GLY A 365 23.77 -4.05 -22.49
N GLY A 366 22.96 -3.99 -23.53
CA GLY A 366 21.56 -3.63 -23.50
C GLY A 366 21.28 -2.28 -24.20
N ASP A 367 20.01 -2.00 -24.42
CA ASP A 367 19.58 -0.75 -25.02
C ASP A 367 19.79 0.41 -24.06
N LYS A 368 20.22 1.57 -24.59
CA LYS A 368 20.26 2.81 -23.79
C LYS A 368 18.87 3.17 -23.26
N ILE A 369 18.82 3.77 -22.10
CA ILE A 369 17.60 4.30 -21.51
C ILE A 369 17.02 5.39 -22.40
N THR A 370 15.77 5.24 -22.80
CA THR A 370 15.11 6.25 -23.65
C THR A 370 14.53 7.35 -22.78
N LEU A 371 15.09 8.55 -22.87
CA LEU A 371 14.59 9.73 -22.16
C LEU A 371 13.92 10.70 -23.14
N ARG A 372 12.67 11.05 -22.87
CA ARG A 372 11.90 11.96 -23.74
C ARG A 372 11.29 13.11 -22.96
N LEU A 373 11.64 14.32 -23.38
CA LEU A 373 10.98 15.56 -22.98
C LEU A 373 9.84 15.85 -23.94
N LEU A 374 8.63 15.89 -23.44
CA LEU A 374 7.37 16.03 -24.18
C LEU A 374 6.72 17.38 -23.88
N THR A 375 5.72 17.77 -24.67
CA THR A 375 5.11 19.10 -24.55
C THR A 375 4.22 19.17 -23.31
N ASP A 376 3.32 18.21 -23.16
CA ASP A 376 2.35 18.11 -22.07
C ASP A 376 2.04 16.66 -21.74
N GLU A 377 1.12 16.43 -20.78
CA GLU A 377 0.71 15.09 -20.35
C GLU A 377 -0.05 14.30 -21.41
N ARG A 378 -0.61 14.98 -22.44
CA ARG A 378 -1.32 14.31 -23.54
C ARG A 378 -0.34 13.79 -24.57
N ASP A 379 0.68 14.60 -24.86
CA ASP A 379 1.80 14.23 -25.72
C ASP A 379 2.58 13.05 -25.09
N GLU A 380 2.74 13.05 -23.76
CA GLU A 380 3.32 11.94 -23.02
C GLU A 380 2.48 10.64 -23.17
N GLY A 381 1.17 10.73 -23.00
CA GLY A 381 0.28 9.58 -23.20
C GLY A 381 0.33 9.02 -24.60
N ARG A 382 0.34 9.92 -25.63
CA ARG A 382 0.46 9.52 -27.03
C ARG A 382 1.79 8.81 -27.31
N TYR A 383 2.90 9.40 -26.88
CA TYR A 383 4.22 8.80 -27.02
C TYR A 383 4.29 7.37 -26.44
N VAL A 384 3.77 7.19 -25.24
CA VAL A 384 3.74 5.88 -24.57
C VAL A 384 2.91 4.87 -25.38
N ALA A 385 1.72 5.27 -25.86
CA ALA A 385 0.87 4.39 -26.67
C ALA A 385 1.53 4.02 -28.01
N ASP A 386 2.15 5.00 -28.70
CA ASP A 386 2.84 4.78 -29.96
C ASP A 386 4.04 3.82 -29.82
N GLU A 387 4.85 3.97 -28.77
CA GLU A 387 5.98 3.07 -28.48
C GLU A 387 5.52 1.63 -28.19
N ILE A 388 4.42 1.47 -27.47
CA ILE A 388 3.83 0.15 -27.20
C ILE A 388 3.36 -0.48 -28.52
N LEU A 389 2.62 0.25 -29.34
CA LEU A 389 2.12 -0.24 -30.63
C LEU A 389 3.27 -0.59 -31.59
N ASN A 390 4.32 0.22 -31.63
CA ASN A 390 5.51 -0.06 -32.40
C ASN A 390 6.18 -1.37 -31.95
N GLY A 391 6.22 -1.60 -30.65
CA GLY A 391 6.74 -2.85 -30.09
C GLY A 391 5.87 -4.07 -30.45
N VAL A 392 4.55 -3.93 -30.36
CA VAL A 392 3.60 -4.98 -30.74
C VAL A 392 3.73 -5.31 -32.24
N ALA A 393 3.93 -4.31 -33.08
CA ALA A 393 4.12 -4.50 -34.53
C ALA A 393 5.37 -5.34 -34.87
N ILE A 394 6.38 -5.38 -33.98
CA ILE A 394 7.58 -6.21 -34.12
C ILE A 394 7.53 -7.49 -33.29
N GLY A 395 6.34 -7.87 -32.78
CA GLY A 395 6.09 -9.16 -32.14
C GLY A 395 6.24 -9.21 -30.61
N LYS A 396 6.35 -8.06 -29.90
CA LYS A 396 6.32 -7.99 -28.44
C LYS A 396 4.88 -8.13 -27.95
N LYS A 397 4.69 -8.65 -26.74
CA LYS A 397 3.37 -8.82 -26.13
C LYS A 397 2.97 -7.56 -25.36
N LEU A 398 1.66 -7.28 -25.27
CA LEU A 398 1.15 -6.21 -24.42
C LEU A 398 1.50 -6.42 -22.94
N SER A 399 1.48 -7.66 -22.47
CA SER A 399 1.87 -8.05 -21.12
C SER A 399 3.35 -7.80 -20.77
N ASP A 400 4.20 -7.57 -21.78
CA ASP A 400 5.62 -7.24 -21.57
C ASP A 400 5.82 -5.80 -21.08
N TYR A 401 4.79 -4.95 -21.18
CA TYR A 401 4.86 -3.54 -20.89
C TYR A 401 4.24 -3.16 -19.56
N ALA A 402 4.96 -2.36 -18.77
CA ALA A 402 4.46 -1.72 -17.56
C ALA A 402 4.64 -0.21 -17.62
N ILE A 403 3.61 0.53 -17.21
CA ILE A 403 3.63 1.99 -17.09
C ILE A 403 3.56 2.33 -15.60
N LEU A 404 4.64 2.91 -15.09
CA LEU A 404 4.82 3.23 -13.68
C LEU A 404 4.74 4.74 -13.47
N TYR A 405 3.96 5.14 -12.48
CA TYR A 405 3.78 6.55 -12.11
C TYR A 405 3.85 6.75 -10.60
N ARG A 406 4.08 8.00 -10.17
CA ARG A 406 4.20 8.34 -8.74
C ARG A 406 2.83 8.41 -8.05
N THR A 407 1.82 8.92 -8.72
CA THR A 407 0.47 9.10 -8.20
C THR A 407 -0.59 8.62 -9.19
N ASN A 408 -1.71 8.10 -8.69
CA ASN A 408 -2.82 7.63 -9.53
C ASN A 408 -3.44 8.75 -10.40
N ALA A 409 -3.29 10.03 -10.01
CA ALA A 409 -3.78 11.14 -10.82
C ALA A 409 -3.13 11.23 -12.22
N GLN A 410 -1.92 10.64 -12.38
CA GLN A 410 -1.20 10.63 -13.66
C GLN A 410 -1.77 9.61 -14.65
N SER A 411 -2.48 8.58 -14.17
CA SER A 411 -2.99 7.51 -15.06
C SER A 411 -3.98 8.01 -16.10
N SER A 412 -4.78 9.03 -15.78
CA SER A 412 -5.91 9.48 -16.59
C SER A 412 -5.52 9.98 -17.99
N SER A 413 -4.35 10.61 -18.16
CA SER A 413 -3.86 11.06 -19.49
C SER A 413 -3.36 9.88 -20.32
N ILE A 414 -2.65 8.96 -19.70
CA ILE A 414 -2.14 7.72 -20.33
C ILE A 414 -3.30 6.82 -20.71
N GLU A 415 -4.25 6.61 -19.79
CA GLU A 415 -5.46 5.82 -20.01
C GLU A 415 -6.24 6.29 -21.25
N ARG A 416 -6.48 7.61 -21.37
CA ARG A 416 -7.14 8.18 -22.56
C ARG A 416 -6.39 7.89 -23.86
N ALA A 417 -5.06 7.93 -23.83
CA ALA A 417 -4.25 7.61 -25.00
C ALA A 417 -4.33 6.13 -25.37
N LEU A 418 -4.29 5.22 -24.39
CA LEU A 418 -4.44 3.78 -24.63
C LEU A 418 -5.85 3.44 -25.16
N VAL A 419 -6.91 4.04 -24.59
CA VAL A 419 -8.29 3.88 -25.09
C VAL A 419 -8.43 4.38 -26.51
N TYR A 420 -7.88 5.56 -26.83
CA TYR A 420 -7.93 6.14 -28.18
C TYR A 420 -7.26 5.22 -29.22
N ASN A 421 -6.19 4.55 -28.84
CA ASN A 421 -5.44 3.64 -29.70
C ASN A 421 -5.91 2.17 -29.57
N ALA A 422 -7.02 1.90 -28.88
CA ALA A 422 -7.57 0.56 -28.65
C ALA A 422 -6.55 -0.43 -28.04
N VAL A 423 -5.64 0.05 -27.20
CA VAL A 423 -4.66 -0.77 -26.48
C VAL A 423 -5.28 -1.29 -25.18
N PRO A 424 -5.46 -2.61 -24.98
CA PRO A 424 -5.93 -3.18 -23.73
C PRO A 424 -4.98 -2.87 -22.59
N TYR A 425 -5.52 -2.41 -21.46
CA TYR A 425 -4.73 -2.11 -20.25
C TYR A 425 -5.47 -2.50 -18.98
N ARG A 426 -4.71 -2.63 -17.89
CA ARG A 426 -5.24 -2.85 -16.54
C ARG A 426 -4.53 -1.94 -15.54
N ILE A 427 -5.30 -1.24 -14.71
CA ILE A 427 -4.77 -0.38 -13.63
C ILE A 427 -4.80 -1.17 -12.32
N PHE A 428 -3.62 -1.28 -11.67
CA PHE A 428 -3.51 -1.81 -10.31
C PHE A 428 -3.54 -0.65 -9.30
N GLY A 429 -4.32 -0.81 -8.22
CA GLY A 429 -4.58 0.25 -7.24
C GLY A 429 -5.78 1.14 -7.60
N GLY A 430 -6.64 0.71 -8.53
CA GLY A 430 -7.95 1.31 -8.82
C GLY A 430 -9.02 0.92 -7.80
N HIS A 431 -10.31 1.07 -8.16
CA HIS A 431 -11.41 0.60 -7.31
C HIS A 431 -11.35 -0.93 -7.17
N LYS A 432 -11.18 -1.38 -5.93
CA LYS A 432 -11.08 -2.81 -5.60
C LYS A 432 -12.42 -3.49 -5.76
N PHE A 433 -12.41 -4.76 -6.17
CA PHE A 433 -13.62 -5.59 -6.19
C PHE A 433 -14.33 -5.60 -4.83
N TYR A 434 -13.57 -5.84 -3.77
CA TYR A 434 -14.09 -5.87 -2.40
C TYR A 434 -14.48 -4.48 -1.83
N ASP A 435 -14.15 -3.37 -2.51
CA ASP A 435 -14.56 -2.01 -2.15
C ASP A 435 -15.92 -1.62 -2.78
N ARG A 436 -16.45 -2.42 -3.70
CA ARG A 436 -17.75 -2.18 -4.32
C ARG A 436 -18.84 -2.24 -3.27
N LYS A 437 -19.83 -1.34 -3.38
CA LYS A 437 -20.86 -1.18 -2.35
C LYS A 437 -21.60 -2.51 -2.09
N GLU A 438 -22.05 -3.18 -3.14
CA GLU A 438 -22.80 -4.43 -3.07
C GLU A 438 -21.98 -5.56 -2.45
N VAL A 439 -20.71 -5.65 -2.76
CA VAL A 439 -19.80 -6.65 -2.18
C VAL A 439 -19.60 -6.37 -0.69
N LYS A 440 -19.34 -5.11 -0.32
CA LYS A 440 -19.19 -4.71 1.09
C LYS A 440 -20.47 -4.89 1.90
N ASP A 441 -21.65 -4.71 1.29
CA ASP A 441 -22.92 -4.92 1.99
C ASP A 441 -23.13 -6.41 2.29
N VAL A 442 -22.86 -7.30 1.32
CA VAL A 442 -22.96 -8.75 1.54
C VAL A 442 -21.90 -9.23 2.54
N LEU A 443 -20.65 -8.78 2.42
CA LEU A 443 -19.59 -9.07 3.39
C LEU A 443 -19.97 -8.61 4.80
N ALA A 444 -20.65 -7.47 4.94
CA ALA A 444 -21.13 -7.00 6.24
C ALA A 444 -22.22 -7.92 6.82
N TYR A 445 -23.13 -8.47 5.99
CA TYR A 445 -24.06 -9.50 6.43
C TYR A 445 -23.31 -10.75 6.93
N LEU A 446 -22.40 -11.27 6.12
CA LEU A 446 -21.63 -12.46 6.48
C LEU A 446 -20.85 -12.25 7.79
N SER A 447 -20.25 -11.06 7.95
CA SER A 447 -19.48 -10.72 9.15
C SER A 447 -20.36 -10.62 10.40
N VAL A 448 -21.55 -9.98 10.30
CA VAL A 448 -22.48 -9.85 11.43
C VAL A 448 -23.08 -11.20 11.83
N ILE A 449 -23.29 -12.10 10.88
CA ILE A 449 -23.73 -13.48 11.18
C ILE A 449 -22.63 -14.22 11.95
N ALA A 450 -21.37 -14.06 11.57
CA ALA A 450 -20.23 -14.66 12.26
C ALA A 450 -19.92 -13.99 13.61
N ASN A 451 -20.10 -12.66 13.70
CA ASN A 451 -19.86 -11.86 14.92
C ASN A 451 -21.00 -10.84 15.15
N PRO A 452 -22.05 -11.17 15.90
CA PRO A 452 -23.14 -10.25 16.21
C PRO A 452 -22.74 -9.00 17.01
N SER A 453 -21.54 -8.98 17.61
CA SER A 453 -21.01 -7.82 18.36
C SER A 453 -20.51 -6.71 17.45
N ASP A 454 -20.33 -6.97 16.14
CA ASP A 454 -19.86 -6.01 15.15
C ASP A 454 -20.91 -4.92 14.88
N THR A 455 -20.95 -3.92 15.74
CA THR A 455 -21.89 -2.81 15.66
C THR A 455 -21.73 -1.98 14.39
N VAL A 456 -20.49 -1.85 13.85
CA VAL A 456 -20.22 -1.02 12.67
C VAL A 456 -20.83 -1.61 11.43
N ARG A 457 -20.61 -2.90 11.21
CA ARG A 457 -21.18 -3.62 10.07
C ARG A 457 -22.68 -3.84 10.25
N MET A 458 -23.15 -4.04 11.47
CA MET A 458 -24.59 -4.12 11.76
C MET A 458 -25.32 -2.81 11.43
N ARG A 459 -24.79 -1.66 11.79
CA ARG A 459 -25.33 -0.34 11.42
C ARG A 459 -25.30 -0.11 9.90
N ARG A 460 -24.40 -0.72 9.19
CA ARG A 460 -24.35 -0.68 7.73
C ARG A 460 -25.54 -1.39 7.10
N ILE A 461 -25.89 -2.59 7.60
CA ILE A 461 -26.86 -3.47 6.96
C ILE A 461 -28.28 -3.36 7.51
N ILE A 462 -28.46 -2.78 8.70
CA ILE A 462 -29.76 -2.76 9.39
C ILE A 462 -30.89 -2.15 8.55
N ASN A 463 -30.55 -1.20 7.65
CA ASN A 463 -31.51 -0.57 6.73
C ASN A 463 -31.06 -0.66 5.25
N GLU A 464 -30.24 -1.60 4.90
CA GLU A 464 -29.81 -1.98 3.55
C GLU A 464 -30.05 -3.49 3.33
N PRO A 465 -31.11 -3.91 2.62
CA PRO A 465 -32.19 -3.16 1.97
C PRO A 465 -33.05 -2.33 2.93
N LYS A 466 -33.77 -1.34 2.40
CA LYS A 466 -34.60 -0.43 3.22
C LYS A 466 -35.67 -1.18 4.03
N ARG A 467 -35.56 -1.16 5.35
CA ARG A 467 -36.52 -1.75 6.30
C ARG A 467 -37.35 -0.69 7.03
N GLY A 468 -37.12 0.60 6.72
CA GLY A 468 -37.77 1.72 7.39
C GLY A 468 -37.30 1.89 8.84
N ILE A 469 -36.04 1.52 9.13
CA ILE A 469 -35.32 1.80 10.37
C ILE A 469 -34.50 3.05 10.14
N GLY A 470 -34.94 4.17 10.71
CA GLY A 470 -34.29 5.47 10.49
C GLY A 470 -33.06 5.66 11.36
N GLU A 471 -32.17 6.57 10.95
CA GLU A 471 -30.93 6.90 11.66
C GLU A 471 -31.17 7.32 13.12
N THR A 472 -32.25 8.03 13.41
CA THR A 472 -32.62 8.39 14.79
C THR A 472 -32.86 7.16 15.65
N THR A 473 -33.51 6.11 15.12
CA THR A 473 -33.74 4.86 15.84
C THR A 473 -32.43 4.14 16.11
N ILE A 474 -31.53 4.08 15.12
CA ILE A 474 -30.21 3.47 15.25
C ILE A 474 -29.40 4.20 16.33
N ASN A 475 -29.39 5.53 16.32
CA ASN A 475 -28.68 6.33 17.31
C ASN A 475 -29.28 6.20 18.72
N ASN A 476 -30.61 6.11 18.85
CA ASN A 476 -31.27 5.81 20.13
C ASN A 476 -30.85 4.45 20.68
N ALA A 477 -30.85 3.41 19.82
CA ALA A 477 -30.42 2.07 20.22
C ALA A 477 -28.95 2.05 20.67
N ALA A 478 -28.07 2.77 19.93
CA ALA A 478 -26.65 2.90 20.31
C ALA A 478 -26.49 3.63 21.66
N SER A 479 -27.25 4.71 21.90
CA SER A 479 -27.21 5.44 23.18
C SER A 479 -27.71 4.58 24.36
N ILE A 480 -28.70 3.72 24.14
CA ILE A 480 -29.17 2.76 25.14
C ILE A 480 -28.07 1.73 25.43
N ALA A 481 -27.46 1.17 24.40
CA ALA A 481 -26.35 0.21 24.52
C ALA A 481 -25.19 0.78 25.33
N ASP A 482 -24.78 2.02 25.03
CA ASP A 482 -23.73 2.73 25.76
C ASP A 482 -24.13 2.99 27.22
N SER A 483 -25.36 3.39 27.47
CA SER A 483 -25.85 3.73 28.81
C SER A 483 -25.96 2.52 29.72
N LEU A 484 -26.30 1.35 29.15
CA LEU A 484 -26.48 0.09 29.90
C LEU A 484 -25.21 -0.78 29.91
N GLY A 485 -24.21 -0.44 29.08
CA GLY A 485 -22.99 -1.24 28.95
C GLY A 485 -23.19 -2.59 28.29
N ILE A 486 -24.25 -2.73 27.45
CA ILE A 486 -24.61 -3.96 26.72
C ILE A 486 -24.35 -3.79 25.23
N SER A 487 -24.37 -4.88 24.44
CA SER A 487 -24.16 -4.81 22.99
C SER A 487 -25.32 -4.12 22.26
N PHE A 488 -25.00 -3.50 21.12
CA PHE A 488 -26.02 -2.93 20.24
C PHE A 488 -27.03 -4.01 19.77
N TYR A 489 -26.53 -5.21 19.49
CA TYR A 489 -27.34 -6.37 19.09
C TYR A 489 -28.36 -6.73 20.20
N GLU A 490 -27.94 -6.76 21.46
CA GLU A 490 -28.79 -7.07 22.60
C GLU A 490 -29.90 -6.04 22.78
N VAL A 491 -29.61 -4.75 22.60
CA VAL A 491 -30.63 -3.69 22.63
C VAL A 491 -31.65 -3.84 21.52
N ILE A 492 -31.22 -4.12 20.29
CA ILE A 492 -32.16 -4.22 19.17
C ILE A 492 -32.95 -5.53 19.18
N SER A 493 -32.40 -6.63 19.73
CA SER A 493 -33.13 -7.90 19.91
C SER A 493 -34.23 -7.80 20.99
N HIS A 494 -34.04 -6.93 21.99
CA HIS A 494 -35.01 -6.64 23.04
C HIS A 494 -35.64 -5.23 22.89
N ALA A 495 -35.74 -4.74 21.64
CA ALA A 495 -36.18 -3.37 21.36
C ALA A 495 -37.58 -3.03 21.93
N SER A 496 -38.43 -4.01 22.18
CA SER A 496 -39.76 -3.84 22.79
C SER A 496 -39.70 -3.37 24.24
N ASP A 497 -38.60 -3.60 24.94
CA ASP A 497 -38.39 -3.24 26.34
C ASP A 497 -38.06 -1.75 26.52
N TYR A 498 -37.66 -1.09 25.42
CA TYR A 498 -37.20 0.30 25.45
C TYR A 498 -38.24 1.25 24.83
N PRO A 499 -38.84 2.16 25.64
CA PRO A 499 -39.85 3.09 25.13
C PRO A 499 -39.40 3.97 23.96
N MET A 500 -38.10 4.34 23.95
CA MET A 500 -37.50 5.14 22.87
C MET A 500 -37.46 4.41 21.51
N LEU A 501 -37.52 3.07 21.50
CA LEU A 501 -37.48 2.24 20.29
C LEU A 501 -38.89 1.74 19.89
N SER A 502 -39.93 1.99 20.68
CA SER A 502 -41.28 1.43 20.53
C SER A 502 -41.85 1.49 19.11
N ARG A 503 -41.60 2.59 18.37
CA ARG A 503 -42.10 2.78 16.99
C ARG A 503 -41.44 1.86 15.98
N ALA A 504 -40.23 1.42 16.24
CA ALA A 504 -39.46 0.57 15.34
C ALA A 504 -39.18 -0.83 15.95
N ALA A 505 -39.67 -1.10 17.16
CA ALA A 505 -39.33 -2.31 17.91
C ALA A 505 -39.60 -3.58 17.11
N ALA A 506 -40.77 -3.73 16.51
CA ALA A 506 -41.09 -4.90 15.68
C ALA A 506 -40.09 -5.11 14.54
N LYS A 507 -39.71 -4.01 13.83
CA LYS A 507 -38.74 -4.09 12.71
C LYS A 507 -37.33 -4.44 13.17
N LEU A 508 -36.92 -3.99 14.35
CA LEU A 508 -35.63 -4.31 14.94
C LEU A 508 -35.58 -5.78 15.37
N VAL A 509 -36.65 -6.27 16.03
CA VAL A 509 -36.76 -7.68 16.41
C VAL A 509 -36.85 -8.58 15.17
N ASP A 510 -37.64 -8.20 14.14
CA ASP A 510 -37.69 -8.95 12.88
C ASP A 510 -36.31 -9.05 12.23
N PHE A 511 -35.53 -7.96 12.26
CA PHE A 511 -34.16 -7.95 11.73
C PHE A 511 -33.21 -8.87 12.53
N THR A 512 -33.27 -8.86 13.86
CA THR A 512 -32.44 -9.77 14.67
C THR A 512 -32.86 -11.23 14.52
N ASN A 513 -34.19 -11.51 14.40
CA ASN A 513 -34.67 -12.86 14.10
C ASN A 513 -34.19 -13.36 12.73
N LEU A 514 -34.16 -12.48 11.72
CA LEU A 514 -33.57 -12.81 10.42
C LEU A 514 -32.10 -13.21 10.55
N LEU A 515 -31.31 -12.46 11.31
CA LEU A 515 -29.88 -12.76 11.52
C LEU A 515 -29.71 -14.10 12.27
N ASN A 516 -30.51 -14.37 13.29
CA ASN A 516 -30.49 -15.62 14.02
C ASN A 516 -30.80 -16.82 13.12
N ASN A 517 -31.86 -16.73 12.31
CA ASN A 517 -32.23 -17.78 11.34
C ASN A 517 -31.12 -18.00 10.29
N LEU A 518 -30.35 -16.97 9.95
CA LEU A 518 -29.21 -17.10 9.04
C LEU A 518 -27.99 -17.71 9.74
N ALA A 519 -27.79 -17.43 11.02
CA ALA A 519 -26.75 -18.08 11.81
C ALA A 519 -27.02 -19.58 11.97
N GLU A 520 -28.28 -19.98 12.24
CA GLU A 520 -28.68 -21.39 12.22
C GLU A 520 -28.47 -22.05 10.86
N SER A 521 -28.77 -21.33 9.76
CA SER A 521 -28.52 -21.81 8.39
C SER A 521 -27.04 -22.03 8.09
N LEU A 522 -26.13 -21.26 8.68
CA LEU A 522 -24.67 -21.45 8.55
C LEU A 522 -24.20 -22.76 9.18
N GLU A 523 -24.83 -23.20 10.28
CA GLU A 523 -24.48 -24.46 10.98
C GLU A 523 -25.07 -25.70 10.29
N GLU A 524 -26.22 -25.56 9.60
CA GLU A 524 -26.97 -26.68 9.07
C GLU A 524 -26.77 -26.96 7.59
N LYS A 525 -26.29 -25.95 6.81
CA LYS A 525 -26.26 -26.01 5.35
C LYS A 525 -24.85 -25.96 4.76
N GLU A 526 -24.75 -26.46 3.52
CA GLU A 526 -23.57 -26.22 2.70
C GLU A 526 -23.40 -24.72 2.43
N MET A 527 -22.14 -24.28 2.25
CA MET A 527 -21.79 -22.87 2.15
C MET A 527 -22.50 -22.14 1.01
N GLN A 528 -22.74 -22.81 -0.11
CA GLN A 528 -23.48 -22.24 -1.24
C GLN A 528 -24.95 -21.97 -0.86
N ASP A 529 -25.63 -22.96 -0.26
CA ASP A 529 -27.04 -22.81 0.16
C ASP A 529 -27.21 -21.76 1.26
N PHE A 530 -26.24 -21.69 2.17
CA PHE A 530 -26.18 -20.64 3.18
C PHE A 530 -26.04 -19.24 2.53
N PHE A 531 -25.12 -19.06 1.58
CA PHE A 531 -24.94 -17.79 0.90
C PHE A 531 -26.21 -17.37 0.13
N ASP A 532 -26.86 -18.34 -0.55
CA ASP A 532 -28.12 -18.11 -1.24
C ASP A 532 -29.23 -17.70 -0.25
N ASP A 533 -29.28 -18.30 0.94
CA ASP A 533 -30.19 -17.87 2.01
C ASP A 533 -29.90 -16.42 2.42
N VAL A 534 -28.63 -16.05 2.59
CA VAL A 534 -28.26 -14.67 2.96
C VAL A 534 -28.77 -13.66 1.93
N ILE A 535 -28.48 -13.85 0.66
CA ILE A 535 -28.86 -12.87 -0.38
C ILE A 535 -30.37 -12.84 -0.67
N ASN A 536 -31.08 -13.97 -0.51
CA ASN A 536 -32.50 -14.06 -0.79
C ASN A 536 -33.35 -13.69 0.42
N LYS A 537 -33.13 -14.26 1.63
CA LYS A 537 -33.90 -13.97 2.84
C LYS A 537 -33.76 -12.52 3.31
N THR A 538 -32.58 -11.90 3.09
CA THR A 538 -32.39 -10.47 3.37
C THR A 538 -33.13 -9.56 2.37
N GLY A 539 -33.53 -10.10 1.19
CA GLY A 539 -34.08 -9.32 0.08
C GLY A 539 -33.03 -8.54 -0.70
N TYR A 540 -31.73 -8.87 -0.57
CA TYR A 540 -30.65 -8.07 -1.15
C TYR A 540 -30.63 -8.16 -2.68
N MET A 541 -30.85 -9.34 -3.27
CA MET A 541 -30.91 -9.50 -4.72
C MET A 541 -32.06 -8.68 -5.33
N GLN A 542 -33.27 -8.69 -4.71
CA GLN A 542 -34.40 -7.88 -5.14
C GLN A 542 -34.12 -6.38 -4.99
N TYR A 543 -33.37 -5.99 -3.95
CA TYR A 543 -32.95 -4.60 -3.76
C TYR A 543 -32.04 -4.12 -4.89
N LEU A 544 -31.12 -4.95 -5.40
CA LEU A 544 -30.26 -4.60 -6.53
C LEU A 544 -31.07 -4.37 -7.82
N GLU A 545 -32.21 -5.04 -8.01
CA GLU A 545 -33.10 -4.89 -9.18
C GLU A 545 -33.77 -3.52 -9.28
N LEU A 546 -33.81 -2.76 -8.19
CA LEU A 546 -34.44 -1.43 -8.19
C LEU A 546 -33.67 -0.42 -9.05
N ASP A 547 -32.38 -0.61 -9.27
CA ASP A 547 -31.53 0.23 -10.11
C ASP A 547 -31.26 -0.46 -11.45
N LYS A 548 -32.14 -0.26 -12.41
CA LYS A 548 -32.14 -0.96 -13.70
C LYS A 548 -30.89 -0.76 -14.55
N GLU A 549 -30.15 0.33 -14.34
CA GLU A 549 -28.95 0.64 -15.14
C GLU A 549 -27.74 -0.20 -14.70
N THR A 550 -27.62 -0.47 -13.41
CA THR A 550 -26.46 -1.16 -12.83
C THR A 550 -26.78 -2.52 -12.23
N ALA A 551 -28.05 -2.96 -12.29
CA ALA A 551 -28.52 -4.17 -11.63
C ALA A 551 -27.73 -5.43 -12.02
N GLU A 552 -27.54 -5.65 -13.32
CA GLU A 552 -26.87 -6.87 -13.80
C GLU A 552 -25.40 -6.93 -13.39
N ASP A 553 -24.67 -5.80 -13.51
CA ASP A 553 -23.27 -5.72 -13.08
C ASP A 553 -23.13 -5.95 -11.57
N ARG A 554 -24.05 -5.38 -10.77
CA ARG A 554 -24.03 -5.52 -9.31
C ARG A 554 -24.40 -6.93 -8.86
N LYS A 555 -25.37 -7.57 -9.51
CA LYS A 555 -25.68 -8.98 -9.28
C LYS A 555 -24.49 -9.87 -9.65
N ALA A 556 -23.85 -9.62 -10.81
CA ALA A 556 -22.66 -10.35 -11.22
C ALA A 556 -21.54 -10.22 -10.16
N ASN A 557 -21.35 -9.04 -9.56
CA ASN A 557 -20.38 -8.84 -8.48
C ASN A 557 -20.73 -9.67 -7.22
N VAL A 558 -22.00 -9.80 -6.86
CA VAL A 558 -22.43 -10.65 -5.73
C VAL A 558 -22.19 -12.13 -6.03
N MET A 559 -22.46 -12.58 -7.26
CA MET A 559 -22.20 -13.96 -7.66
C MET A 559 -20.70 -14.27 -7.77
N GLU A 560 -19.89 -13.30 -8.17
CA GLU A 560 -18.42 -13.41 -8.14
C GLU A 560 -17.90 -13.54 -6.71
N LEU A 561 -18.51 -12.84 -5.74
CA LEU A 561 -18.18 -13.01 -4.31
C LEU A 561 -18.47 -14.44 -3.85
N LEU A 562 -19.61 -15.03 -4.26
CA LEU A 562 -19.93 -16.45 -3.99
C LEU A 562 -18.87 -17.38 -4.60
N ALA A 563 -18.50 -17.16 -5.86
CA ALA A 563 -17.49 -17.98 -6.53
C ALA A 563 -16.13 -17.92 -5.79
N ASN A 564 -15.75 -16.75 -5.28
CA ASN A 564 -14.54 -16.60 -4.48
C ASN A 564 -14.65 -17.32 -3.12
N LEU A 565 -15.80 -17.28 -2.47
CA LEU A 565 -16.05 -18.00 -1.22
C LEU A 565 -15.97 -19.52 -1.43
N LEU A 566 -16.59 -20.04 -2.48
CA LEU A 566 -16.56 -21.49 -2.78
C LEU A 566 -15.15 -21.96 -3.14
N ARG A 567 -14.41 -21.19 -3.92
CA ARG A 567 -13.00 -21.47 -4.23
C ARG A 567 -12.16 -21.54 -2.95
N TYR A 568 -12.35 -20.58 -2.04
CA TYR A 568 -11.67 -20.61 -0.73
C TYR A 568 -11.95 -21.91 0.03
N MET A 569 -13.22 -22.38 0.03
CA MET A 569 -13.60 -23.64 0.69
C MET A 569 -12.96 -24.86 0.01
N GLU A 570 -12.84 -24.87 -1.32
CA GLU A 570 -12.19 -25.95 -2.07
C GLU A 570 -10.67 -26.01 -1.84
N GLU A 571 -10.02 -24.84 -1.72
CA GLU A 571 -8.57 -24.72 -1.52
C GLU A 571 -8.14 -24.96 -0.05
N ASN A 572 -9.07 -24.93 0.89
CA ASN A 572 -8.80 -25.09 2.33
C ASN A 572 -9.70 -26.19 2.92
N GLU A 573 -9.12 -27.35 3.24
CA GLU A 573 -9.86 -28.52 3.79
C GLU A 573 -10.66 -28.20 5.08
N ASP A 574 -10.12 -27.30 5.93
CA ASP A 574 -10.77 -26.80 7.15
C ASP A 574 -11.35 -25.38 6.95
N GLY A 575 -11.72 -25.02 5.72
CA GLY A 575 -12.23 -23.70 5.37
C GLY A 575 -13.49 -23.33 6.16
N THR A 576 -13.52 -22.12 6.71
CA THR A 576 -14.66 -21.56 7.43
C THR A 576 -15.05 -20.20 6.88
N LEU A 577 -16.28 -19.77 7.11
CA LEU A 577 -16.73 -18.42 6.77
C LEU A 577 -15.82 -17.35 7.40
N THR A 578 -15.43 -17.52 8.66
CA THR A 578 -14.53 -16.59 9.36
C THR A 578 -13.17 -16.53 8.67
N GLY A 579 -12.61 -17.67 8.28
CA GLY A 579 -11.34 -17.73 7.55
C GLY A 579 -11.39 -17.03 6.18
N PHE A 580 -12.49 -17.18 5.44
CA PHE A 580 -12.72 -16.44 4.21
C PHE A 580 -12.78 -14.92 4.43
N LEU A 581 -13.50 -14.48 5.46
CA LEU A 581 -13.61 -13.06 5.80
C LEU A 581 -12.24 -12.47 6.20
N GLU A 582 -11.39 -13.25 6.84
CA GLU A 582 -10.00 -12.87 7.15
C GLU A 582 -9.15 -12.74 5.88
N GLU A 583 -9.24 -13.73 4.99
CA GLU A 583 -8.50 -13.69 3.72
C GLU A 583 -8.90 -12.44 2.92
N VAL A 584 -10.20 -12.17 2.79
CA VAL A 584 -10.71 -10.97 2.11
C VAL A 584 -10.19 -9.69 2.78
N ALA A 585 -10.17 -9.63 4.11
CA ALA A 585 -9.66 -8.47 4.83
C ALA A 585 -8.16 -8.24 4.61
N LEU A 586 -7.38 -9.31 4.45
CA LEU A 586 -5.94 -9.26 4.28
C LEU A 586 -5.49 -9.19 2.80
N MET A 587 -6.42 -9.28 1.84
CA MET A 587 -6.10 -9.20 0.40
C MET A 587 -5.60 -7.83 -0.02
N THR A 588 -4.61 -7.83 -0.91
CA THR A 588 -4.09 -6.63 -1.58
C THR A 588 -4.29 -6.71 -3.10
N ASP A 589 -4.27 -5.57 -3.80
CA ASP A 589 -4.48 -5.53 -5.26
C ASP A 589 -3.41 -6.31 -6.04
N ILE A 590 -2.21 -6.43 -5.49
CA ILE A 590 -1.09 -7.15 -6.10
C ILE A 590 -1.32 -8.66 -6.07
N ASP A 591 -2.08 -9.15 -5.11
CA ASP A 591 -2.40 -10.59 -4.99
C ASP A 591 -3.23 -11.08 -6.19
N ASN A 592 -3.98 -10.18 -6.84
CA ASN A 592 -4.77 -10.46 -8.06
C ASN A 592 -3.99 -10.25 -9.37
N TYR A 593 -2.68 -10.00 -9.31
CA TYR A 593 -1.88 -9.85 -10.53
C TYR A 593 -1.61 -11.21 -11.18
N ASN A 594 -2.15 -11.39 -12.39
CA ASN A 594 -1.81 -12.52 -13.26
C ASN A 594 -1.02 -12.03 -14.48
N ALA A 595 0.18 -12.57 -14.69
CA ALA A 595 1.05 -12.23 -15.80
C ALA A 595 0.54 -12.72 -17.17
N ASP A 596 -0.41 -13.66 -17.20
CA ASP A 596 -0.94 -14.25 -18.44
C ASP A 596 -1.98 -13.36 -19.14
N ASN A 597 -2.41 -12.24 -18.50
CA ASN A 597 -3.33 -11.31 -19.13
C ASN A 597 -2.66 -10.55 -20.27
N GLU A 598 -3.18 -10.66 -21.48
CA GLU A 598 -2.69 -9.95 -22.68
C GLU A 598 -3.07 -8.46 -22.65
N CYS A 599 -2.57 -7.71 -21.69
CA CYS A 599 -2.82 -6.27 -21.55
C CYS A 599 -1.61 -5.54 -20.96
N VAL A 600 -1.53 -4.24 -21.25
CA VAL A 600 -0.54 -3.36 -20.64
C VAL A 600 -0.87 -3.14 -19.17
N VAL A 601 0.14 -3.18 -18.33
CA VAL A 601 -0.02 -2.99 -16.88
C VAL A 601 0.29 -1.55 -16.51
N MET A 602 -0.62 -0.93 -15.73
CA MET A 602 -0.45 0.42 -15.20
C MET A 602 -0.53 0.39 -13.67
N MET A 603 0.45 0.98 -13.00
CA MET A 603 0.46 1.02 -11.53
C MET A 603 1.35 2.12 -10.97
N THR A 604 1.23 2.37 -9.67
CA THR A 604 2.20 3.25 -8.99
C THR A 604 3.56 2.57 -8.85
N LEU A 605 4.62 3.37 -8.74
CA LEU A 605 5.98 2.87 -8.46
C LEU A 605 6.03 2.00 -7.19
N HIS A 606 5.24 2.35 -6.16
CA HIS A 606 5.14 1.55 -4.93
C HIS A 606 4.53 0.17 -5.19
N SER A 607 3.46 0.11 -6.00
CA SER A 607 2.80 -1.15 -6.36
C SER A 607 3.67 -2.04 -7.25
N ALA A 608 4.67 -1.48 -7.92
CA ALA A 608 5.59 -2.23 -8.78
C ALA A 608 6.67 -2.99 -8.00
N LYS A 609 6.80 -2.74 -6.69
CA LYS A 609 7.76 -3.48 -5.86
C LYS A 609 7.44 -4.97 -5.88
N GLY A 610 8.48 -5.80 -6.03
CA GLY A 610 8.35 -7.26 -6.19
C GLY A 610 8.05 -7.76 -7.61
N LEU A 611 7.56 -6.89 -8.51
CA LEU A 611 7.27 -7.23 -9.90
C LEU A 611 8.47 -6.95 -10.82
N GLU A 612 8.38 -7.44 -12.07
CA GLU A 612 9.41 -7.24 -13.11
C GLU A 612 8.82 -7.40 -14.52
N PHE A 613 9.26 -6.54 -15.44
CA PHE A 613 8.72 -6.47 -16.79
C PHE A 613 9.85 -6.30 -17.82
N PRO A 614 9.72 -6.87 -19.03
CA PRO A 614 10.67 -6.63 -20.11
C PRO A 614 10.84 -5.14 -20.42
N TYR A 615 9.73 -4.39 -20.56
CA TYR A 615 9.70 -2.98 -20.97
C TYR A 615 8.97 -2.14 -19.93
N VAL A 616 9.67 -1.15 -19.37
CA VAL A 616 9.11 -0.30 -18.30
C VAL A 616 9.12 1.16 -18.74
N PHE A 617 7.99 1.83 -18.60
CA PHE A 617 7.86 3.28 -18.68
C PHE A 617 7.78 3.85 -17.27
N ILE A 618 8.64 4.82 -16.93
CA ILE A 618 8.49 5.68 -15.77
C ILE A 618 8.06 7.05 -16.27
N VAL A 619 6.79 7.41 -16.02
CA VAL A 619 6.18 8.63 -16.57
C VAL A 619 6.10 9.73 -15.52
N GLY A 620 6.18 11.00 -15.99
CA GLY A 620 6.06 12.17 -15.12
C GLY A 620 7.27 12.35 -14.21
N MET A 621 8.48 12.12 -14.71
CA MET A 621 9.72 12.36 -13.99
C MET A 621 10.02 13.86 -13.89
N GLU A 622 9.33 14.55 -12.97
CA GLU A 622 9.29 16.02 -12.86
C GLU A 622 9.45 16.49 -11.42
N GLU A 623 10.21 17.55 -11.20
CA GLU A 623 10.31 18.22 -9.88
C GLU A 623 8.92 18.68 -9.43
N GLY A 624 8.60 18.37 -8.17
CA GLY A 624 7.29 18.67 -7.57
C GLY A 624 6.26 17.56 -7.75
N LEU A 625 6.51 16.60 -8.66
CA LEU A 625 5.71 15.40 -8.86
C LEU A 625 6.48 14.15 -8.43
N PHE A 626 7.70 13.98 -8.93
CA PHE A 626 8.62 12.92 -8.55
C PHE A 626 10.08 13.43 -8.62
N PRO A 627 10.66 13.84 -7.47
CA PRO A 627 10.11 13.84 -6.11
C PRO A 627 8.96 14.84 -5.90
N GLY A 628 8.08 14.55 -4.95
CA GLY A 628 6.94 15.41 -4.59
C GLY A 628 7.37 16.72 -3.93
N ASN A 629 6.53 17.78 -4.05
CA ASN A 629 6.84 19.10 -3.45
C ASN A 629 7.08 19.08 -1.93
N GLN A 630 6.34 18.22 -1.22
CA GLN A 630 6.41 18.20 0.25
C GLN A 630 7.75 17.65 0.76
N VAL A 631 8.36 16.73 0.02
CA VAL A 631 9.58 16.03 0.42
C VAL A 631 10.85 16.79 0.04
N MET A 632 10.76 17.81 -0.82
CA MET A 632 11.95 18.53 -1.35
C MET A 632 12.78 19.24 -0.28
N TYR A 633 12.20 19.51 0.88
CA TYR A 633 12.83 20.24 1.99
C TYR A 633 13.40 19.31 3.07
N ASP A 634 13.10 18.02 3.04
CA ASP A 634 13.63 17.01 3.95
C ASP A 634 14.58 16.06 3.22
N PRO A 635 15.89 16.09 3.49
CA PRO A 635 16.84 15.20 2.85
C PRO A 635 16.53 13.71 3.01
N SER A 636 15.94 13.30 4.14
CA SER A 636 15.59 11.90 4.40
C SER A 636 14.43 11.44 3.52
N GLU A 637 13.48 12.31 3.27
CA GLU A 637 12.34 12.04 2.37
C GLU A 637 12.79 12.00 0.90
N VAL A 638 13.76 12.86 0.51
CA VAL A 638 14.36 12.80 -0.84
C VAL A 638 15.12 11.49 -1.05
N GLU A 639 15.79 10.98 -0.02
CA GLU A 639 16.45 9.67 -0.09
C GLU A 639 15.42 8.53 -0.30
N GLU A 640 14.24 8.60 0.33
CA GLU A 640 13.18 7.61 0.12
C GLU A 640 12.61 7.69 -1.31
N GLU A 641 12.33 8.90 -1.81
CA GLU A 641 11.90 9.09 -3.21
C GLU A 641 12.97 8.59 -4.21
N ARG A 642 14.26 8.72 -3.88
CA ARG A 642 15.35 8.17 -4.70
C ARG A 642 15.37 6.64 -4.66
N ARG A 643 15.09 6.01 -3.50
CA ARG A 643 14.89 4.55 -3.42
C ARG A 643 13.69 4.12 -4.26
N LEU A 644 12.62 4.91 -4.28
CA LEU A 644 11.47 4.64 -5.13
C LEU A 644 11.83 4.74 -6.63
N CYS A 645 12.67 5.71 -7.01
CA CYS A 645 13.21 5.80 -8.38
C CYS A 645 14.07 4.56 -8.71
N TYR A 646 14.96 4.17 -7.81
CA TYR A 646 15.75 2.95 -7.93
C TYR A 646 14.88 1.70 -8.08
N VAL A 647 13.80 1.59 -7.29
CA VAL A 647 12.83 0.50 -7.43
C VAL A 647 12.23 0.52 -8.85
N GLY A 648 11.77 1.66 -9.34
CA GLY A 648 11.20 1.79 -10.69
C GLY A 648 12.18 1.35 -11.79
N ILE A 649 13.41 1.85 -11.75
CA ILE A 649 14.47 1.50 -12.72
C ILE A 649 14.72 -0.02 -12.71
N THR A 650 14.84 -0.62 -11.54
CA THR A 650 15.14 -2.05 -11.37
C THR A 650 13.97 -2.99 -11.66
N ARG A 651 12.79 -2.45 -12.06
CA ARG A 651 11.68 -3.29 -12.58
C ARG A 651 11.90 -3.70 -14.02
N ALA A 652 12.70 -2.95 -14.79
CA ALA A 652 12.99 -3.24 -16.18
C ALA A 652 13.98 -4.39 -16.33
N LYS A 653 13.68 -5.32 -17.25
CA LYS A 653 14.59 -6.42 -17.66
C LYS A 653 15.43 -6.01 -18.84
N GLU A 654 14.80 -5.51 -19.91
CA GLU A 654 15.41 -5.29 -21.22
C GLU A 654 15.50 -3.80 -21.55
N LYS A 655 14.44 -3.04 -21.37
CA LYS A 655 14.38 -1.63 -21.78
C LYS A 655 13.67 -0.76 -20.77
N LEU A 656 14.25 0.42 -20.52
CA LEU A 656 13.67 1.45 -19.69
C LEU A 656 13.37 2.70 -20.52
N TYR A 657 12.16 3.24 -20.38
CA TYR A 657 11.71 4.51 -20.91
C TYR A 657 11.43 5.47 -19.76
N ILE A 658 11.93 6.68 -19.85
CA ILE A 658 11.68 7.75 -18.88
C ILE A 658 11.08 8.92 -19.63
N THR A 659 9.96 9.44 -19.14
CA THR A 659 9.29 10.59 -19.75
C THR A 659 9.06 11.72 -18.75
N ASN A 660 9.11 12.94 -19.25
CA ASN A 660 8.71 14.14 -18.53
C ASN A 660 8.09 15.14 -19.51
N ALA A 661 7.13 15.94 -19.03
CA ALA A 661 6.45 16.96 -19.81
C ALA A 661 6.99 18.36 -19.44
N LYS A 662 6.88 19.35 -20.36
CA LYS A 662 7.21 20.77 -20.09
C LYS A 662 6.12 21.47 -19.29
N THR A 663 4.87 21.04 -19.51
CA THR A 663 3.71 21.51 -18.77
C THR A 663 2.84 20.32 -18.40
N ARG A 664 2.20 20.38 -17.22
CA ARG A 664 1.32 19.32 -16.75
C ARG A 664 0.11 19.89 -16.03
N MET A 665 -1.06 19.33 -16.32
CA MET A 665 -2.30 19.62 -15.63
C MET A 665 -2.57 18.52 -14.59
N ILE A 666 -2.58 18.90 -13.32
CA ILE A 666 -2.95 18.02 -12.20
C ILE A 666 -4.04 18.72 -11.39
N TYR A 667 -5.13 18.01 -11.10
CA TYR A 667 -6.30 18.54 -10.35
C TYR A 667 -6.84 19.86 -10.92
N GLY A 668 -6.84 20.00 -12.24
CA GLY A 668 -7.36 21.18 -12.92
C GLY A 668 -6.40 22.39 -12.97
N ASN A 669 -5.22 22.30 -12.38
CA ASN A 669 -4.20 23.34 -12.41
C ASN A 669 -3.05 22.94 -13.36
N THR A 670 -2.79 23.79 -14.38
CA THR A 670 -1.65 23.60 -15.28
C THR A 670 -0.42 24.32 -14.71
N SER A 671 0.67 23.59 -14.58
CA SER A 671 1.96 24.10 -14.11
C SER A 671 3.07 23.83 -15.13
N ILE A 672 4.06 24.72 -15.19
CA ILE A 672 5.32 24.49 -15.88
C ILE A 672 6.16 23.58 -14.99
N THR A 673 6.65 22.49 -15.54
CA THR A 673 7.45 21.50 -14.82
C THR A 673 8.93 21.61 -15.19
N ARG A 674 9.78 21.04 -14.35
CA ARG A 674 11.19 20.83 -14.61
C ARG A 674 11.50 19.34 -14.57
N PRO A 675 12.46 18.86 -15.37
CA PRO A 675 12.90 17.47 -15.24
C PRO A 675 13.30 17.14 -13.80
N SER A 676 12.94 15.94 -13.36
CA SER A 676 13.33 15.42 -12.05
C SER A 676 14.86 15.44 -11.87
N ARG A 677 15.31 15.77 -10.66
CA ARG A 677 16.72 15.67 -10.29
C ARG A 677 17.32 14.27 -10.47
N PHE A 678 16.48 13.23 -10.34
CA PHE A 678 16.91 11.84 -10.52
C PHE A 678 17.33 11.54 -11.97
N ILE A 679 16.83 12.29 -12.94
CA ILE A 679 17.29 12.19 -14.35
C ILE A 679 18.75 12.63 -14.47
N SER A 680 19.13 13.72 -13.80
CA SER A 680 20.50 14.22 -13.84
C SER A 680 21.52 13.34 -13.07
N GLU A 681 21.02 12.40 -12.28
CA GLU A 681 21.84 11.43 -11.55
C GLU A 681 22.20 10.20 -12.42
N ILE A 682 21.55 10.05 -13.59
CA ILE A 682 21.86 8.98 -14.55
C ILE A 682 22.98 9.45 -15.49
N PRO A 683 24.06 8.68 -15.70
CA PRO A 683 25.14 9.01 -16.64
C PRO A 683 24.62 9.22 -18.08
N GLU A 684 25.07 10.27 -18.71
CA GLU A 684 24.62 10.66 -20.07
C GLU A 684 24.93 9.61 -21.15
N ASP A 685 26.00 8.86 -21.00
CA ASP A 685 26.42 7.80 -21.92
C ASP A 685 25.45 6.61 -21.92
N LEU A 686 24.67 6.41 -20.85
CA LEU A 686 23.64 5.38 -20.72
C LEU A 686 22.28 5.81 -21.30
N VAL A 687 22.11 7.07 -21.71
CA VAL A 687 20.82 7.64 -22.10
C VAL A 687 20.80 7.98 -23.59
N ASP A 688 19.68 7.69 -24.24
CA ASP A 688 19.25 8.26 -25.53
C ASP A 688 18.21 9.34 -25.27
N SER A 689 18.60 10.61 -25.40
CA SER A 689 17.78 11.75 -24.99
C SER A 689 17.51 12.74 -26.12
N ASN A 690 16.30 13.29 -26.14
CA ASN A 690 15.95 14.45 -26.96
C ASN A 690 16.14 15.80 -26.23
N LEU A 691 16.64 15.81 -24.99
CA LEU A 691 16.88 17.04 -24.21
C LEU A 691 17.95 17.92 -24.86
N ASN A 692 18.98 17.32 -25.45
CA ASN A 692 20.12 18.06 -26.04
C ASN A 692 19.81 18.66 -27.41
N SER A 693 18.76 18.23 -28.12
CA SER A 693 18.40 18.77 -29.45
C SER A 693 17.70 20.13 -29.38
N SER A 694 17.18 20.54 -28.22
CA SER A 694 16.47 21.81 -28.04
C SER A 694 17.31 22.94 -27.41
N GLN A 695 18.55 22.65 -26.96
CA GLN A 695 19.43 23.66 -26.31
C GLN A 695 20.50 24.24 -27.22
N GLN A 696 20.62 23.83 -28.48
CA GLN A 696 21.55 24.45 -29.44
C GLN A 696 21.11 25.78 -30.04
N THR A 697 19.96 26.35 -29.61
CA THR A 697 19.58 27.71 -29.96
C THR A 697 19.60 28.60 -28.73
N SER A 698 20.71 29.36 -28.62
CA SER A 698 20.96 30.55 -27.79
C SER A 698 20.95 30.39 -26.25
N PHE A 699 22.18 30.14 -25.72
CA PHE A 699 22.68 30.97 -24.61
C PHE A 699 24.21 31.01 -24.69
N GLY A 700 24.70 32.12 -25.15
CA GLY A 700 26.16 32.46 -25.14
C GLY A 700 26.69 32.56 -23.72
N GLY A 701 27.90 32.13 -23.59
CA GLY A 701 28.70 31.88 -22.45
C GLY A 701 28.64 32.86 -21.24
N TYR A 702 28.72 32.26 -20.11
CA TYR A 702 29.48 32.79 -18.99
C TYR A 702 30.22 31.62 -18.31
N THR A 703 31.44 31.39 -18.76
CA THR A 703 32.44 30.63 -18.05
C THR A 703 33.05 31.55 -16.98
N SER A 704 32.74 31.29 -15.70
CA SER A 704 33.54 31.86 -14.63
C SER A 704 34.55 30.82 -14.13
N GLN A 705 35.77 30.93 -14.65
CA GLN A 705 36.96 30.41 -13.97
C GLN A 705 37.16 31.20 -12.67
N SER A 706 37.11 30.57 -11.53
CA SER A 706 37.61 31.12 -10.27
C SER A 706 38.98 30.51 -9.98
N SER A 707 40.03 31.27 -10.29
CA SER A 707 41.37 31.07 -9.75
C SER A 707 41.45 31.70 -8.36
N TYR A 708 41.93 30.94 -7.42
CA TYR A 708 42.27 31.42 -6.08
C TYR A 708 43.45 32.42 -6.12
N SER A 709 43.32 33.55 -5.42
CA SER A 709 44.46 34.18 -4.77
C SER A 709 44.01 34.97 -3.53
N SER A 710 44.71 34.75 -2.47
CA SER A 710 44.63 35.31 -1.13
C SER A 710 44.97 36.82 -1.07
N GLY A 711 44.35 37.53 -0.11
CA GLY A 711 44.85 38.87 0.29
C GLY A 711 43.90 39.69 1.15
N TYR A 712 44.09 39.62 2.40
CA TYR A 712 43.98 40.60 3.54
C TYR A 712 43.18 41.92 3.42
N SER A 713 42.35 42.08 4.45
CA SER A 713 42.13 43.26 5.36
C SER A 713 41.23 44.41 4.94
N GLY A 714 40.32 44.75 5.83
CA GLY A 714 40.03 46.15 6.15
C GLY A 714 38.58 46.59 6.22
N SER A 715 37.96 46.44 7.37
CA SER A 715 37.29 47.52 8.16
C SER A 715 36.12 48.35 7.64
N PHE A 716 35.05 48.29 8.42
CA PHE A 716 34.08 49.32 8.81
C PHE A 716 33.28 50.15 7.79
N GLY A 717 31.96 50.15 8.05
CA GLY A 717 31.14 51.31 7.68
C GLY A 717 29.67 51.05 7.55
N SER A 718 28.95 51.16 8.66
CA SER A 718 27.50 51.34 8.70
C SER A 718 27.06 52.60 7.95
N ARG A 719 25.96 52.60 7.25
CA ARG A 719 24.94 53.66 7.30
C ARG A 719 23.62 53.31 6.63
N GLN A 720 22.61 53.58 7.37
CA GLN A 720 21.18 53.70 7.07
C GLN A 720 20.91 54.79 6.00
N LEU A 721 19.66 54.70 5.50
CA LEU A 721 18.67 55.73 5.20
C LEU A 721 18.23 55.88 3.75
N GLN A 722 16.97 55.69 3.64
CA GLN A 722 15.89 56.54 3.15
C GLN A 722 15.51 56.58 1.66
N SER A 723 14.31 56.12 1.49
CA SER A 723 13.13 56.76 0.82
C SER A 723 13.34 57.61 -0.41
N GLY A 724 12.54 57.41 -1.44
CA GLY A 724 12.29 58.35 -2.50
C GLY A 724 11.30 57.87 -3.57
N PHE A 725 10.12 58.42 -3.51
CA PHE A 725 9.06 58.40 -4.50
C PHE A 725 9.50 58.86 -5.91
N GLY A 726 8.87 58.32 -6.98
CA GLY A 726 8.99 58.91 -8.28
C GLY A 726 8.11 58.27 -9.34
N ASP A 727 6.91 58.77 -9.47
CA ASP A 727 5.95 58.55 -10.52
C ASP A 727 6.42 59.11 -11.84
N THR A 728 6.26 58.41 -12.96
CA THR A 728 6.00 59.09 -14.28
C THR A 728 5.36 58.12 -15.28
N ARG A 729 4.19 58.60 -15.76
CA ARG A 729 3.39 58.12 -16.91
C ARG A 729 4.14 58.27 -18.21
N ALA A 730 3.94 57.34 -19.14
CA ALA A 730 3.78 57.71 -20.57
C ALA A 730 2.92 56.68 -21.32
N LYS A 731 1.83 57.16 -21.84
CA LYS A 731 0.93 56.54 -22.84
C LYS A 731 1.64 56.39 -24.19
N THR A 732 1.39 55.32 -24.91
CA THR A 732 1.20 55.47 -26.39
C THR A 732 0.26 54.38 -26.92
N GLN A 733 -0.78 54.86 -27.55
CA GLN A 733 -1.72 54.12 -28.44
C GLN A 733 -1.06 53.92 -29.81
N ARG A 734 -1.48 52.86 -30.51
CA ARG A 734 -1.89 52.82 -31.94
C ARG A 734 -2.21 51.40 -32.35
N THR A 735 -3.41 51.15 -32.70
CA THR A 735 -4.26 51.17 -33.90
C THR A 735 -4.00 50.02 -34.87
N VAL A 736 -5.01 49.19 -34.92
CA VAL A 736 -5.83 48.60 -35.99
C VAL A 736 -5.17 48.38 -37.37
N SER A 737 -5.29 47.20 -37.91
CA SER A 737 -5.90 47.01 -39.24
C SER A 737 -6.28 45.55 -39.49
N SER A 738 -7.44 45.45 -40.04
CA SER A 738 -8.24 44.37 -40.59
C SER A 738 -7.65 43.76 -41.88
N SER A 739 -7.94 42.49 -42.17
CA SER A 739 -8.71 42.13 -43.39
C SER A 739 -8.81 40.61 -43.60
N GLN A 740 -10.02 40.18 -43.83
CA GLN A 740 -10.55 39.24 -44.86
C GLN A 740 -9.99 37.80 -44.80
N GLY A 741 -10.72 36.75 -44.62
CA GLY A 741 -12.04 36.38 -45.14
C GLY A 741 -11.88 35.25 -46.15
N PHE A 742 -12.41 34.06 -45.89
CA PHE A 742 -13.05 33.23 -46.91
C PHE A 742 -13.93 32.14 -46.24
N SER A 743 -15.05 31.92 -46.87
CA SER A 743 -16.25 31.24 -46.45
C SER A 743 -16.34 29.78 -46.90
N ARG A 744 -17.27 29.12 -46.28
CA ARG A 744 -18.25 28.10 -46.71
C ARG A 744 -18.11 26.68 -46.24
N GLY A 745 -19.21 26.26 -45.63
CA GLY A 745 -19.64 24.90 -45.51
C GLY A 745 -20.52 24.72 -44.29
N GLY A 746 -21.83 24.98 -44.42
CA GLY A 746 -22.81 24.90 -43.38
C GLY A 746 -23.32 23.48 -43.14
N PHE A 747 -23.77 23.24 -41.96
CA PHE A 747 -24.96 22.39 -41.68
C PHE A 747 -25.60 22.79 -40.37
N SER A 748 -26.91 22.88 -40.45
CA SER A 748 -28.05 23.09 -39.59
C SER A 748 -27.89 23.16 -38.04
N ARG A 749 -28.49 24.24 -37.50
CA ARG A 749 -28.88 24.44 -36.07
C ARG A 749 -29.99 23.51 -35.60
N PRO A 750 -30.10 23.31 -34.34
CA PRO A 750 -31.38 23.49 -33.63
C PRO A 750 -31.32 24.58 -32.56
N THR A 751 -32.35 25.38 -32.62
CA THR A 751 -33.11 26.15 -31.63
C THR A 751 -32.41 26.84 -30.45
N GLU A 752 -32.57 28.13 -30.47
CA GLU A 752 -32.22 29.13 -29.47
C GLU A 752 -32.81 28.89 -28.09
N ALA A 753 -31.93 28.85 -27.09
CA ALA A 753 -32.29 29.17 -25.71
C ALA A 753 -31.93 30.64 -25.44
N LYS A 754 -32.90 31.39 -24.93
CA LYS A 754 -32.84 32.82 -24.64
C LYS A 754 -31.59 33.20 -23.88
N LYS A 755 -30.78 34.12 -24.41
CA LYS A 755 -29.78 34.88 -23.67
C LYS A 755 -30.49 35.75 -22.61
N SER A 756 -30.22 35.46 -21.33
CA SER A 756 -30.46 36.40 -20.29
C SER A 756 -29.35 37.47 -20.31
N GLU A 757 -29.75 38.73 -20.22
CA GLU A 757 -28.85 39.87 -20.14
C GLU A 757 -27.95 39.76 -18.89
N PRO A 758 -26.72 40.31 -18.92
CA PRO A 758 -25.86 40.32 -17.74
C PRO A 758 -26.44 41.24 -16.67
N VAL A 759 -26.85 40.65 -15.56
CA VAL A 759 -27.24 41.39 -14.35
C VAL A 759 -26.03 42.18 -13.86
N LYS A 760 -26.09 43.51 -13.91
CA LYS A 760 -25.11 44.36 -13.24
C LYS A 760 -25.29 44.21 -11.73
N LEU A 761 -24.34 43.55 -11.09
CA LEU A 761 -24.25 43.45 -9.64
C LEU A 761 -23.65 44.76 -9.09
N ASP A 762 -24.48 45.63 -8.52
CA ASP A 762 -24.07 46.90 -7.94
C ASP A 762 -24.15 46.86 -6.41
N TYR A 763 -23.21 46.08 -5.82
CA TYR A 763 -23.05 46.05 -4.38
C TYR A 763 -21.80 46.84 -3.98
N LYS A 764 -21.91 47.68 -2.92
CA LYS A 764 -20.83 48.53 -2.41
C LYS A 764 -20.62 48.25 -0.93
N VAL A 765 -19.42 48.54 -0.44
CA VAL A 765 -19.12 48.58 0.98
C VAL A 765 -20.03 49.61 1.66
N GLY A 766 -20.70 49.22 2.74
CA GLY A 766 -21.68 50.04 3.44
C GLY A 766 -23.13 49.79 3.02
N ASP A 767 -23.40 48.96 1.99
CA ASP A 767 -24.75 48.55 1.64
C ASP A 767 -25.31 47.55 2.67
N THR A 768 -26.55 47.72 3.06
CA THR A 768 -27.30 46.75 3.87
C THR A 768 -28.01 45.77 2.97
N VAL A 769 -27.84 44.47 3.21
CA VAL A 769 -28.43 43.39 2.40
C VAL A 769 -29.14 42.36 3.30
N GLU A 770 -30.16 41.76 2.75
CA GLU A 770 -30.91 40.68 3.36
C GLU A 770 -30.60 39.35 2.67
N HIS A 771 -30.20 38.35 3.45
CA HIS A 771 -30.03 36.97 2.97
C HIS A 771 -31.10 36.08 3.60
N LYS A 772 -31.72 35.20 2.80
CA LYS A 772 -32.85 34.36 3.23
C LYS A 772 -32.57 33.49 4.47
N THR A 773 -31.32 33.11 4.70
CA THR A 773 -30.91 32.20 5.79
C THR A 773 -30.21 32.97 6.92
N PHE A 774 -29.47 34.05 6.62
CA PHE A 774 -28.62 34.74 7.57
C PHE A 774 -29.22 36.10 8.05
N GLY A 775 -30.38 36.50 7.52
CA GLY A 775 -31.03 37.76 7.89
C GLY A 775 -30.31 38.97 7.30
N GLN A 776 -30.46 40.12 8.00
CA GLN A 776 -29.85 41.39 7.59
C GLN A 776 -28.36 41.42 7.94
N GLY A 777 -27.59 42.07 7.08
CA GLY A 777 -26.15 42.25 7.27
C GLY A 777 -25.60 43.41 6.45
N LEU A 778 -24.48 43.97 6.92
CA LEU A 778 -23.77 45.10 6.30
C LEU A 778 -22.58 44.61 5.48
N ILE A 779 -22.43 45.05 4.24
CA ILE A 779 -21.27 44.71 3.39
C ILE A 779 -20.06 45.48 3.91
N VAL A 780 -19.05 44.73 4.40
CA VAL A 780 -17.78 45.29 4.91
C VAL A 780 -16.66 45.26 3.90
N SER A 781 -16.77 44.38 2.87
CA SER A 781 -15.81 44.30 1.78
C SER A 781 -16.49 43.78 0.50
N ALA A 782 -16.13 44.32 -0.65
CA ALA A 782 -16.67 43.93 -1.96
C ALA A 782 -15.54 43.89 -3.00
N ASN A 783 -15.17 42.68 -3.44
CA ASN A 783 -14.09 42.44 -4.38
C ASN A 783 -14.62 41.77 -5.64
N SER A 784 -14.25 42.28 -6.83
CA SER A 784 -14.66 41.71 -8.10
C SER A 784 -13.67 40.58 -8.51
N VAL A 785 -14.18 39.40 -8.74
CA VAL A 785 -13.39 38.24 -9.11
C VAL A 785 -14.09 37.47 -10.25
N GLY A 786 -13.44 37.38 -11.42
CA GLY A 786 -13.89 36.51 -12.51
C GLY A 786 -15.30 36.78 -13.07
N GLY A 787 -15.77 38.05 -13.02
CA GLY A 787 -17.10 38.44 -13.51
C GLY A 787 -18.24 38.21 -12.47
N ASP A 788 -17.89 37.96 -11.23
CA ASP A 788 -18.77 37.95 -10.04
C ASP A 788 -18.16 38.86 -8.95
N MET A 789 -18.89 39.06 -7.83
CA MET A 789 -18.40 39.83 -6.68
C MET A 789 -18.35 38.93 -5.46
N VAL A 790 -17.21 38.91 -4.78
CA VAL A 790 -17.05 38.33 -3.45
C VAL A 790 -17.34 39.41 -2.43
N LEU A 791 -18.42 39.24 -1.68
CA LEU A 791 -18.87 40.15 -0.64
C LEU A 791 -18.53 39.56 0.71
N GLU A 792 -17.96 40.40 1.59
CA GLU A 792 -17.82 40.08 2.99
C GLU A 792 -18.89 40.84 3.74
N ILE A 793 -19.85 40.14 4.37
CA ILE A 793 -21.05 40.70 4.97
C ILE A 793 -21.08 40.37 6.44
N ALA A 794 -21.18 41.36 7.27
CA ALA A 794 -21.40 41.22 8.72
C ALA A 794 -22.90 41.08 8.98
N PHE A 795 -23.37 39.89 9.30
CA PHE A 795 -24.78 39.63 9.63
C PHE A 795 -25.03 39.74 11.13
N ASP A 796 -26.15 40.31 11.48
CA ASP A 796 -26.55 40.51 12.88
C ASP A 796 -26.72 39.17 13.65
N SER A 797 -27.12 38.11 12.96
CA SER A 797 -27.45 36.80 13.53
C SER A 797 -26.30 35.81 13.62
N CYS A 798 -25.24 35.94 12.77
CA CYS A 798 -24.22 34.88 12.62
C CYS A 798 -22.80 35.39 12.33
N GLY A 799 -22.52 36.70 12.55
CA GLY A 799 -21.21 37.31 12.31
C GLY A 799 -20.83 37.46 10.84
N THR A 800 -19.55 37.70 10.57
CA THR A 800 -19.06 37.99 9.20
C THR A 800 -18.93 36.77 8.34
N LYS A 801 -19.49 36.80 7.12
CA LYS A 801 -19.42 35.73 6.10
C LYS A 801 -18.94 36.27 4.76
N LYS A 802 -18.14 35.47 4.05
CA LYS A 802 -17.75 35.71 2.65
C LYS A 802 -18.70 34.98 1.73
N ILE A 803 -19.32 35.68 0.80
CA ILE A 803 -20.40 35.16 -0.06
C ILE A 803 -20.20 35.64 -1.51
N MET A 804 -20.46 34.80 -2.48
CA MET A 804 -20.48 35.14 -3.91
C MET A 804 -21.83 35.76 -4.26
N ALA A 805 -21.83 36.97 -4.79
CA ALA A 805 -23.05 37.76 -4.99
C ALA A 805 -24.07 37.13 -5.94
N LYS A 806 -23.61 36.47 -7.01
CA LYS A 806 -24.49 35.74 -7.95
C LYS A 806 -25.17 34.50 -7.35
N MET A 807 -24.52 33.85 -6.40
CA MET A 807 -25.05 32.64 -5.75
C MET A 807 -25.94 32.93 -4.55
N ALA A 808 -25.76 34.03 -3.89
CA ALA A 808 -26.34 34.30 -2.59
C ALA A 808 -27.78 34.84 -2.61
N LYS A 809 -28.34 35.15 -3.77
CA LYS A 809 -29.67 35.76 -3.91
C LYS A 809 -29.95 36.88 -2.85
N LEU A 810 -28.96 37.77 -2.70
CA LEU A 810 -29.04 38.90 -1.77
C LEU A 810 -30.05 39.93 -2.29
N LYS A 811 -30.85 40.48 -1.36
CA LYS A 811 -31.72 41.61 -1.60
C LYS A 811 -31.13 42.83 -0.93
N LYS A 812 -30.84 43.89 -1.70
CA LYS A 812 -30.39 45.16 -1.12
C LYS A 812 -31.57 45.84 -0.47
N ILE A 813 -31.37 46.30 0.77
CA ILE A 813 -32.38 47.00 1.57
C ILE A 813 -32.16 48.52 1.47
#